data_78798743763e1b3120be97e916f9fe13
#
_entry.id   78798743763e1b3120be97e916f9fe13
#
_cell.length_a   1.000
_cell.length_b   1.000
_cell.length_c   1.000
_cell.angle_alpha   90.00
_cell.angle_beta   90.00
_cell.angle_gamma   90.00
#
_symmetry.space_group_name_H-M   'P 1'
#
loop_
_entity.id
_entity.type
_entity.pdbx_description
1 polymer ?
#
loop_
_entity_poly.entity_id
_entity_poly.type
_entity_poly.pdbx_seq_one_letter_code
_entity_poly.pdbx_strand_id
1 'polypeptide(L)'
;MAPRRNFLGTEDEEKTLSAPTMTRSRGQLGSAYAPGAFFTFEGGLGACISLPDLLATDDAPIQAVTKAQILLRLQEVWQSWFTRAYAVGTGDRQIEPRQCLDEALLKGATVAPLGIDRLAFLSPLSMGYAPAPLTFVCNKCNLFRRFESAHDLAQNIDRLRKTQCIATNAKGPCQWRQLDVIFVHWSGEWMPATPGRWEWDDRKNILRLYGEECSLCGKSDFKLNTDSPRIGQWHFYCANPTCGHKGSDEWRQNDPFTTEVFQDGAGKRVSERRMEPISYRASSAYYAQSEQFVLFPESEHQLMTMLEPQRQSELAAFIGKQFRFGGGELTPDEMKAELLAAGKASEWDSYESLSRMRDLSREMGDRTMEAMAEKELKKLVDRWTTSDPPLVRPPVELPSAINAQLAARSEYTSRFDPFVLAVEHEALNRGKLSAVPDGGRIKFVRFNHLDNDLAPKDTKDKAAQEAQTQQLMKKLGIADLGLIREFDLCRFTHGYTRVGATPTLEKRNQLMPVRLRLFEPLRNGKRPIYVVTQANEALYARLDPSTVYRWLRAVGVVDLPDWDESASVKLGGKILEVAQPFGRYFSLLKEGDAVTYRYVYTLLHTYAHVLMKNVAELSGLDLGSMGEYVFPLDLAFVVYRNGTTMDLGNLSSLWRNENNRFLSRLLEVSSHRCNSGRLCETAGGACPDCIMIPETSCVAQNQLLSRAVLKGGPPPREDATHKGKRIPGFLEVVNAGNTH
;
A
#
# COMPACT_ATOMS: atom_id res chain seq x y z
N MET A 1 2.27 -17.31 29.40
CA MET A 1 1.28 -18.01 28.55
C MET A 1 -0.04 -18.04 29.32
N ALA A 2 -1.04 -17.25 28.90
CA ALA A 2 -2.37 -17.33 29.49
C ALA A 2 -3.01 -18.68 29.13
N PRO A 3 -3.77 -19.32 30.05
CA PRO A 3 -4.41 -20.59 29.78
C PRO A 3 -5.38 -20.44 28.59
N ARG A 4 -5.23 -21.28 27.57
CA ARG A 4 -6.14 -21.34 26.43
C ARG A 4 -7.53 -21.75 26.92
N ARG A 5 -8.49 -20.80 26.97
CA ARG A 5 -9.89 -21.12 27.23
C ARG A 5 -10.43 -22.01 26.11
N ASN A 6 -11.25 -23.00 26.47
CA ASN A 6 -11.95 -23.82 25.48
C ASN A 6 -12.90 -22.94 24.67
N PHE A 7 -12.88 -23.07 23.35
CA PHE A 7 -13.79 -22.37 22.43
C PHE A 7 -15.27 -22.54 22.79
N LEU A 8 -15.62 -23.64 23.46
CA LEU A 8 -17.01 -23.99 23.75
C LEU A 8 -17.53 -23.43 25.09
N GLY A 9 -16.78 -22.62 25.84
CA GLY A 9 -17.23 -22.06 27.14
C GLY A 9 -17.70 -23.08 28.16
N THR A 10 -18.14 -22.64 29.32
CA THR A 10 -18.84 -23.48 30.32
C THR A 10 -20.34 -23.17 30.27
N GLU A 11 -21.21 -24.10 30.69
CA GLU A 11 -22.68 -23.96 30.70
C GLU A 11 -23.20 -22.72 31.48
N ASP A 12 -22.38 -22.21 32.42
CA ASP A 12 -22.72 -21.02 33.22
C ASP A 12 -22.49 -19.69 32.50
N GLU A 13 -21.69 -19.65 31.43
CA GLU A 13 -21.41 -18.45 30.64
C GLU A 13 -22.50 -18.14 29.60
N GLU A 14 -23.46 -19.07 29.38
CA GLU A 14 -24.56 -18.90 28.39
C GLU A 14 -25.70 -18.01 28.87
N LYS A 15 -25.75 -17.62 30.14
CA LYS A 15 -26.92 -16.95 30.74
C LYS A 15 -26.99 -15.42 30.55
N THR A 16 -25.96 -14.78 29.96
CA THR A 16 -25.94 -13.33 29.74
C THR A 16 -25.35 -12.98 28.36
N LEU A 17 -26.12 -13.23 27.30
CA LEU A 17 -25.62 -13.04 25.92
C LEU A 17 -26.01 -11.70 25.31
N SER A 18 -25.21 -10.68 25.58
CA SER A 18 -24.81 -9.77 24.49
C SER A 18 -23.67 -10.44 23.71
N ALA A 19 -23.74 -10.47 22.38
CA ALA A 19 -22.65 -11.01 21.57
C ALA A 19 -21.32 -10.35 21.97
N PRO A 20 -20.24 -11.11 22.22
CA PRO A 20 -18.98 -10.53 22.66
C PRO A 20 -18.48 -9.53 21.61
N THR A 21 -17.97 -8.40 22.06
CA THR A 21 -17.48 -7.32 21.21
C THR A 21 -15.97 -7.16 21.36
N MET A 22 -15.34 -6.67 20.31
CA MET A 22 -13.91 -6.40 20.25
C MET A 22 -13.68 -5.01 19.66
N THR A 23 -12.97 -4.15 20.39
CA THR A 23 -12.73 -2.77 19.94
C THR A 23 -11.64 -2.73 18.87
N ARG A 24 -11.91 -2.05 17.77
CA ARG A 24 -10.96 -1.79 16.68
C ARG A 24 -11.11 -0.37 16.17
N SER A 25 -10.02 0.20 15.65
CA SER A 25 -10.09 1.51 15.02
C SER A 25 -10.89 1.46 13.70
N ARG A 26 -11.47 2.59 13.29
CA ARG A 26 -12.19 2.67 12.00
C ARG A 26 -11.31 2.26 10.81
N GLY A 27 -10.04 2.64 10.82
CA GLY A 27 -9.08 2.25 9.78
C GLY A 27 -8.87 0.73 9.72
N GLN A 28 -8.81 0.05 10.87
CA GLN A 28 -8.74 -1.40 10.95
C GLN A 28 -10.04 -2.06 10.49
N LEU A 29 -11.20 -1.55 10.91
CA LEU A 29 -12.51 -2.05 10.48
C LEU A 29 -12.66 -1.94 8.95
N GLY A 30 -12.27 -0.82 8.37
CA GLY A 30 -12.34 -0.61 6.92
C GLY A 30 -11.26 -1.33 6.12
N SER A 31 -10.34 -2.08 6.74
CA SER A 31 -9.25 -2.77 6.03
C SER A 31 -9.05 -4.20 6.51
N ALA A 32 -8.27 -4.41 7.58
CA ALA A 32 -7.92 -5.75 8.08
C ALA A 32 -9.12 -6.55 8.60
N TYR A 33 -10.16 -5.87 9.03
CA TYR A 33 -11.43 -6.46 9.50
C TYR A 33 -12.60 -6.20 8.56
N ALA A 34 -12.34 -5.76 7.32
CA ALA A 34 -13.39 -5.60 6.32
C ALA A 34 -14.00 -6.99 5.94
N PRO A 35 -15.19 -7.03 5.36
CA PRO A 35 -15.88 -8.29 5.09
C PRO A 35 -15.03 -9.31 4.32
N GLY A 36 -15.04 -10.55 4.80
CA GLY A 36 -14.23 -11.64 4.26
C GLY A 36 -12.84 -11.81 4.89
N ALA A 37 -12.42 -10.91 5.79
CA ALA A 37 -11.17 -11.04 6.53
C ALA A 37 -11.29 -12.09 7.63
N PHE A 38 -10.22 -12.89 7.80
CA PHE A 38 -10.10 -13.82 8.93
C PHE A 38 -9.33 -13.17 10.07
N PHE A 39 -9.75 -13.43 11.29
CA PHE A 39 -9.07 -12.92 12.48
C PHE A 39 -9.28 -13.84 13.69
N THR A 40 -8.46 -13.66 14.71
CA THR A 40 -8.64 -14.34 16.02
C THR A 40 -9.41 -13.41 16.93
N PHE A 41 -10.52 -13.88 17.48
CA PHE A 41 -11.29 -13.13 18.44
C PHE A 41 -10.62 -13.14 19.83
N GLU A 42 -10.38 -11.97 20.41
CA GLU A 42 -9.62 -11.84 21.68
C GLU A 42 -10.33 -12.43 22.90
N GLY A 43 -11.63 -12.55 22.88
CA GLY A 43 -12.43 -13.13 23.94
C GLY A 43 -12.44 -14.66 24.04
N GLY A 44 -11.64 -15.38 23.22
CA GLY A 44 -11.53 -16.83 23.25
C GLY A 44 -12.53 -17.56 22.35
N LEU A 45 -13.28 -16.87 21.50
CA LEU A 45 -14.16 -17.46 20.49
C LEU A 45 -13.41 -18.18 19.35
N GLY A 46 -12.08 -18.07 19.32
CA GLY A 46 -11.26 -18.68 18.27
C GLY A 46 -11.17 -17.85 16.99
N ALA A 47 -11.07 -18.53 15.84
CA ALA A 47 -11.02 -17.90 14.54
C ALA A 47 -12.42 -17.49 14.08
N CYS A 48 -12.50 -16.29 13.51
CA CYS A 48 -13.72 -15.72 12.95
C CYS A 48 -13.45 -15.13 11.55
N ILE A 49 -14.52 -14.95 10.80
CA ILE A 49 -14.55 -14.21 9.55
C ILE A 49 -15.42 -12.97 9.72
N SER A 50 -14.95 -11.84 9.21
CA SER A 50 -15.71 -10.58 9.20
C SER A 50 -16.89 -10.66 8.23
N LEU A 51 -18.01 -10.10 8.65
CA LEU A 51 -19.24 -9.97 7.87
C LEU A 51 -19.61 -8.49 7.76
N PRO A 52 -20.36 -8.09 6.71
CA PRO A 52 -20.90 -6.75 6.64
C PRO A 52 -21.76 -6.46 7.86
N ASP A 53 -21.65 -5.25 8.42
CA ASP A 53 -22.61 -4.77 9.40
C ASP A 53 -23.90 -4.40 8.68
N LEU A 54 -24.95 -5.16 8.90
CA LEU A 54 -26.26 -4.93 8.30
C LEU A 54 -26.98 -3.71 8.88
N LEU A 55 -26.51 -3.18 10.01
CA LEU A 55 -27.08 -2.01 10.69
C LEU A 55 -26.37 -0.71 10.30
N ALA A 56 -25.15 -0.77 9.81
CA ALA A 56 -24.42 0.40 9.31
C ALA A 56 -24.88 0.73 7.88
N THR A 57 -26.03 1.37 7.79
CA THR A 57 -26.68 1.70 6.49
C THR A 57 -26.48 3.14 6.05
N ASP A 58 -25.87 3.97 6.86
CA ASP A 58 -25.75 5.39 6.56
C ASP A 58 -24.53 5.67 5.70
N ASP A 59 -24.76 6.40 4.61
CA ASP A 59 -23.70 7.01 3.82
C ASP A 59 -22.78 7.81 4.76
N ALA A 60 -21.49 7.57 4.64
CA ALA A 60 -20.52 8.39 5.35
C ALA A 60 -20.74 9.87 4.99
N PRO A 61 -20.62 10.80 5.94
CA PRO A 61 -20.74 12.23 5.68
C PRO A 61 -19.53 12.72 4.87
N ILE A 62 -19.42 12.26 3.63
CA ILE A 62 -18.30 12.53 2.72
C ILE A 62 -18.73 13.61 1.75
N GLN A 63 -17.88 14.61 1.56
CA GLN A 63 -18.11 15.68 0.61
C GLN A 63 -18.25 15.16 -0.82
N ALA A 64 -19.06 15.79 -1.65
CA ALA A 64 -19.29 15.39 -3.04
C ALA A 64 -17.98 15.33 -3.85
N VAL A 65 -17.05 16.27 -3.62
CA VAL A 65 -15.72 16.30 -4.24
C VAL A 65 -14.91 15.07 -3.87
N THR A 66 -14.91 14.65 -2.61
CA THR A 66 -14.22 13.44 -2.17
C THR A 66 -14.81 12.18 -2.80
N LYS A 67 -16.16 12.09 -2.91
CA LYS A 67 -16.82 10.98 -3.60
C LYS A 67 -16.40 10.91 -5.07
N ALA A 68 -16.29 12.05 -5.75
CA ALA A 68 -15.83 12.12 -7.13
C ALA A 68 -14.37 11.65 -7.29
N GLN A 69 -13.49 12.04 -6.37
CA GLN A 69 -12.10 11.58 -6.36
C GLN A 69 -11.98 10.07 -6.10
N ILE A 70 -12.77 9.54 -5.17
CA ILE A 70 -12.83 8.08 -4.94
C ILE A 70 -13.29 7.36 -6.22
N LEU A 71 -14.33 7.87 -6.88
CA LEU A 71 -14.87 7.27 -8.10
C LEU A 71 -13.81 7.22 -9.22
N LEU A 72 -13.09 8.33 -9.43
CA LEU A 72 -12.01 8.40 -10.42
C LEU A 72 -10.93 7.35 -10.14
N ARG A 73 -10.44 7.28 -8.90
CA ARG A 73 -9.42 6.32 -8.49
C ARG A 73 -9.89 4.87 -8.58
N LEU A 74 -11.14 4.59 -8.23
CA LEU A 74 -11.73 3.26 -8.40
C LEU A 74 -11.73 2.82 -9.86
N GLN A 75 -12.13 3.71 -10.77
CA GLN A 75 -12.13 3.44 -12.21
C GLN A 75 -10.73 3.08 -12.71
N GLU A 76 -9.72 3.87 -12.32
CA GLU A 76 -8.32 3.65 -12.69
C GLU A 76 -7.78 2.33 -12.11
N VAL A 77 -8.00 2.08 -10.82
CA VAL A 77 -7.52 0.88 -10.13
C VAL A 77 -8.14 -0.38 -10.72
N TRP A 78 -9.45 -0.38 -10.95
CA TRP A 78 -10.13 -1.55 -11.51
C TRP A 78 -9.72 -1.81 -12.95
N GLN A 79 -9.56 -0.74 -13.76
CA GLN A 79 -9.06 -0.87 -15.13
C GLN A 79 -7.63 -1.40 -15.16
N SER A 80 -6.74 -0.86 -14.34
CA SER A 80 -5.36 -1.31 -14.23
C SER A 80 -5.27 -2.75 -13.74
N TRP A 81 -6.06 -3.11 -12.73
CA TRP A 81 -6.13 -4.48 -12.23
C TRP A 81 -6.56 -5.45 -13.32
N PHE A 82 -7.68 -5.12 -13.98
CA PHE A 82 -8.24 -5.95 -15.04
C PHE A 82 -7.24 -6.15 -16.17
N THR A 83 -6.68 -5.06 -16.71
CA THR A 83 -5.73 -5.11 -17.84
C THR A 83 -4.55 -6.03 -17.54
N ARG A 84 -4.00 -5.97 -16.34
CA ARG A 84 -2.84 -6.80 -15.93
C ARG A 84 -3.19 -8.24 -15.67
N ALA A 85 -4.27 -8.49 -14.94
CA ALA A 85 -4.72 -9.85 -14.68
C ALA A 85 -5.12 -10.55 -15.99
N TYR A 86 -5.76 -9.83 -16.90
CA TYR A 86 -6.22 -10.37 -18.18
C TYR A 86 -5.06 -10.65 -19.15
N ALA A 87 -4.01 -9.82 -19.11
CA ALA A 87 -2.82 -10.00 -19.96
C ALA A 87 -2.03 -11.28 -19.68
N VAL A 88 -2.31 -11.98 -18.58
CA VAL A 88 -1.70 -13.28 -18.26
C VAL A 88 -2.17 -14.39 -19.19
N GLY A 89 -3.30 -14.19 -19.85
CA GLY A 89 -3.84 -15.11 -20.87
C GLY A 89 -3.05 -15.08 -22.17
N THR A 90 -1.85 -15.71 -22.17
CA THR A 90 -1.00 -15.82 -23.36
C THR A 90 -0.79 -17.28 -23.75
N GLY A 91 -0.64 -17.53 -25.05
CA GLY A 91 -0.43 -18.87 -25.60
C GLY A 91 -1.69 -19.76 -25.49
N ASP A 92 -1.54 -20.98 -25.00
CA ASP A 92 -2.61 -21.96 -24.91
C ASP A 92 -3.62 -21.70 -23.74
N ARG A 93 -3.46 -20.61 -23.02
CA ARG A 93 -4.35 -20.25 -21.91
C ARG A 93 -5.30 -19.16 -22.33
N GLN A 94 -6.59 -19.46 -22.32
CA GLN A 94 -7.64 -18.46 -22.40
C GLN A 94 -8.14 -18.12 -21.01
N ILE A 95 -8.00 -16.84 -20.62
CA ILE A 95 -8.54 -16.30 -19.38
C ILE A 95 -9.83 -15.58 -19.70
N GLU A 96 -10.90 -15.92 -18.99
CA GLU A 96 -12.16 -15.20 -19.11
C GLU A 96 -12.12 -13.90 -18.31
N PRO A 97 -12.70 -12.79 -18.82
CA PRO A 97 -12.70 -11.51 -18.11
C PRO A 97 -13.19 -11.60 -16.64
N ARG A 98 -14.24 -12.40 -16.39
CA ARG A 98 -14.79 -12.64 -15.04
C ARG A 98 -13.81 -13.28 -14.07
N GLN A 99 -12.74 -13.91 -14.54
CA GLN A 99 -11.71 -14.50 -13.70
C GLN A 99 -10.73 -13.44 -13.13
N CYS A 100 -10.74 -12.23 -13.69
CA CYS A 100 -9.89 -11.12 -13.27
C CYS A 100 -10.62 -10.13 -12.38
N LEU A 101 -11.88 -9.86 -12.69
CA LEU A 101 -12.73 -8.89 -12.01
C LEU A 101 -14.20 -9.36 -12.02
N ASP A 102 -15.01 -8.80 -11.13
CA ASP A 102 -16.44 -9.06 -11.07
C ASP A 102 -17.14 -8.74 -12.42
N GLU A 103 -17.90 -9.70 -12.94
CA GLU A 103 -18.58 -9.59 -14.24
C GLU A 103 -19.53 -8.38 -14.31
N ALA A 104 -20.14 -7.99 -13.19
CA ALA A 104 -21.03 -6.84 -13.12
C ALA A 104 -20.35 -5.49 -13.41
N LEU A 105 -19.02 -5.44 -13.39
CA LEU A 105 -18.21 -4.27 -13.72
C LEU A 105 -17.67 -4.31 -15.15
N LEU A 106 -17.86 -5.39 -15.85
CA LEU A 106 -17.27 -5.60 -17.17
C LEU A 106 -18.26 -5.28 -18.29
N LYS A 107 -17.75 -4.68 -19.35
CA LYS A 107 -18.40 -4.54 -20.64
C LYS A 107 -17.51 -5.20 -21.69
N GLY A 108 -17.75 -6.49 -21.96
CA GLY A 108 -16.83 -7.29 -22.75
C GLY A 108 -15.48 -7.45 -22.05
N ALA A 109 -14.40 -7.11 -22.72
CA ALA A 109 -13.03 -7.18 -22.20
C ALA A 109 -12.53 -5.82 -21.67
N THR A 110 -13.41 -4.98 -21.13
CA THR A 110 -13.06 -3.69 -20.51
C THR A 110 -13.89 -3.44 -19.27
N VAL A 111 -13.40 -2.59 -18.39
CA VAL A 111 -14.18 -2.12 -17.24
C VAL A 111 -15.21 -1.09 -17.70
N ALA A 112 -16.48 -1.30 -17.35
CA ALA A 112 -17.55 -0.38 -17.70
C ALA A 112 -17.40 0.94 -16.90
N PRO A 113 -17.78 2.09 -17.48
CA PRO A 113 -17.86 3.34 -16.73
C PRO A 113 -18.70 3.18 -15.46
N LEU A 114 -18.18 3.65 -14.34
CA LEU A 114 -18.80 3.49 -13.03
C LEU A 114 -19.65 4.71 -12.68
N GLY A 115 -20.95 4.49 -12.40
CA GLY A 115 -21.83 5.52 -11.85
C GLY A 115 -21.74 5.58 -10.33
N ILE A 116 -21.70 6.78 -9.78
CA ILE A 116 -21.66 7.03 -8.33
C ILE A 116 -22.90 6.46 -7.60
N ASP A 117 -24.03 6.40 -8.31
CA ASP A 117 -25.31 5.86 -7.85
C ASP A 117 -25.26 4.33 -7.56
N ARG A 118 -24.31 3.63 -8.16
CA ARG A 118 -24.05 2.19 -7.95
C ARG A 118 -23.24 1.88 -6.71
N LEU A 119 -22.69 2.89 -6.05
CA LEU A 119 -21.83 2.77 -4.88
C LEU A 119 -22.51 3.25 -3.60
N ALA A 120 -22.18 2.62 -2.48
CA ALA A 120 -22.50 3.08 -1.14
C ALA A 120 -21.17 3.37 -0.41
N PHE A 121 -20.98 4.62 -0.04
CA PHE A 121 -19.79 5.04 0.71
C PHE A 121 -20.09 4.92 2.19
N LEU A 122 -19.50 3.93 2.86
CA LEU A 122 -19.80 3.60 4.24
C LEU A 122 -18.63 3.96 5.16
N SER A 123 -18.89 4.66 6.24
CA SER A 123 -17.91 4.82 7.31
C SER A 123 -18.01 3.62 8.25
N PRO A 124 -16.95 2.80 8.41
CA PRO A 124 -17.02 1.62 9.24
C PRO A 124 -17.07 2.00 10.73
N LEU A 125 -18.22 1.84 11.35
CA LEU A 125 -18.41 2.02 12.79
C LEU A 125 -18.31 0.68 13.52
N SER A 126 -18.83 -0.38 12.90
CA SER A 126 -18.80 -1.76 13.40
C SER A 126 -18.74 -2.73 12.23
N MET A 127 -18.34 -3.97 12.50
CA MET A 127 -18.39 -5.09 11.58
C MET A 127 -18.98 -6.30 12.29
N GLY A 128 -19.84 -7.02 11.59
CA GLY A 128 -20.31 -8.33 12.04
C GLY A 128 -19.19 -9.37 11.95
N TYR A 129 -19.41 -10.49 12.60
CA TYR A 129 -18.49 -11.63 12.50
C TYR A 129 -19.23 -12.97 12.69
N ALA A 130 -18.63 -14.04 12.19
CA ALA A 130 -19.05 -15.41 12.45
C ALA A 130 -17.84 -16.29 12.72
N PRO A 131 -17.98 -17.35 13.56
CA PRO A 131 -16.92 -18.34 13.70
C PRO A 131 -16.60 -18.98 12.34
N ALA A 132 -15.32 -19.04 11.98
CA ALA A 132 -14.83 -19.68 10.76
C ALA A 132 -13.29 -19.90 10.83
N PRO A 133 -12.80 -21.06 10.33
CA PRO A 133 -13.55 -22.18 9.76
C PRO A 133 -14.28 -23.01 10.85
N LEU A 134 -15.42 -23.58 10.47
CA LEU A 134 -16.21 -24.41 11.39
C LEU A 134 -15.72 -25.86 11.42
N THR A 135 -14.42 -26.02 11.61
CA THR A 135 -13.71 -27.31 11.66
C THR A 135 -12.96 -27.46 12.97
N PHE A 136 -13.11 -28.59 13.59
CA PHE A 136 -12.60 -28.90 14.93
C PHE A 136 -11.85 -30.21 14.94
N VAL A 137 -10.75 -30.24 15.69
CA VAL A 137 -9.93 -31.45 15.90
C VAL A 137 -9.72 -31.66 17.40
N CYS A 138 -9.85 -32.91 17.85
CA CYS A 138 -9.51 -33.24 19.21
C CYS A 138 -8.00 -33.30 19.42
N ASN A 139 -7.48 -32.56 20.41
CA ASN A 139 -6.05 -32.53 20.73
C ASN A 139 -5.43 -33.87 21.17
N LYS A 140 -6.27 -34.87 21.55
CA LYS A 140 -5.81 -36.16 22.07
C LYS A 140 -5.95 -37.31 21.07
N CYS A 141 -7.08 -37.36 20.35
CA CYS A 141 -7.36 -38.47 19.47
C CYS A 141 -7.42 -38.11 17.99
N ASN A 142 -7.19 -36.83 17.64
CA ASN A 142 -7.23 -36.31 16.28
C ASN A 142 -8.58 -36.48 15.56
N LEU A 143 -9.66 -36.85 16.32
CA LEU A 143 -10.99 -36.91 15.74
C LEU A 143 -11.39 -35.57 15.16
N PHE A 144 -11.92 -35.59 13.95
CA PHE A 144 -12.28 -34.37 13.19
C PHE A 144 -13.79 -34.18 13.16
N ARG A 145 -14.25 -32.94 13.22
CA ARG A 145 -15.64 -32.55 13.02
C ARG A 145 -15.71 -31.29 12.18
N ARG A 146 -16.68 -31.23 11.29
CA ARG A 146 -17.01 -30.06 10.46
C ARG A 146 -18.49 -29.74 10.62
N PHE A 147 -18.80 -28.47 10.62
CA PHE A 147 -20.16 -27.93 10.60
C PHE A 147 -20.34 -27.04 9.38
N GLU A 148 -21.55 -27.06 8.80
CA GLU A 148 -21.82 -26.30 7.57
C GLU A 148 -22.08 -24.82 7.84
N SER A 149 -22.65 -24.50 9.00
CA SER A 149 -22.99 -23.13 9.41
C SER A 149 -22.85 -22.95 10.91
N ALA A 150 -22.80 -21.68 11.35
CA ALA A 150 -22.82 -21.34 12.77
C ALA A 150 -24.10 -21.87 13.46
N HIS A 151 -25.21 -21.90 12.74
CA HIS A 151 -26.46 -22.47 13.23
C HIS A 151 -26.36 -23.98 13.45
N ASP A 152 -25.78 -24.71 12.49
CA ASP A 152 -25.52 -26.17 12.61
C ASP A 152 -24.58 -26.47 13.80
N LEU A 153 -23.52 -25.67 13.99
CA LEU A 153 -22.66 -25.77 15.17
C LEU A 153 -23.46 -25.57 16.46
N ALA A 154 -24.29 -24.53 16.52
CA ALA A 154 -25.08 -24.21 17.71
C ALA A 154 -26.05 -25.36 18.07
N GLN A 155 -26.71 -25.94 17.09
CA GLN A 155 -27.59 -27.09 17.29
C GLN A 155 -26.86 -28.36 17.78
N ASN A 156 -25.62 -28.55 17.39
CA ASN A 156 -24.82 -29.72 17.70
C ASN A 156 -23.77 -29.51 18.80
N ILE A 157 -23.73 -28.35 19.43
CA ILE A 157 -22.65 -27.98 20.38
C ILE A 157 -22.60 -28.91 21.58
N ASP A 158 -23.73 -29.31 22.12
CA ASP A 158 -23.83 -30.26 23.27
C ASP A 158 -23.37 -31.68 22.89
N ARG A 159 -23.72 -32.10 21.67
CA ARG A 159 -23.24 -33.37 21.14
C ARG A 159 -21.73 -33.36 20.97
N LEU A 160 -21.20 -32.25 20.47
CA LEU A 160 -19.76 -32.07 20.32
C LEU A 160 -19.04 -32.10 21.69
N ARG A 161 -19.54 -31.39 22.69
CA ARG A 161 -19.00 -31.36 24.06
C ARG A 161 -19.02 -32.73 24.72
N LYS A 162 -20.09 -33.54 24.53
CA LYS A 162 -20.27 -34.86 25.14
C LYS A 162 -19.57 -36.01 24.37
N THR A 163 -18.97 -35.72 23.20
CA THR A 163 -18.26 -36.73 22.40
C THR A 163 -17.10 -37.34 23.20
N GLN A 164 -17.14 -38.64 23.44
CA GLN A 164 -16.09 -39.35 24.17
C GLN A 164 -14.79 -39.43 23.36
N CYS A 165 -13.68 -39.23 24.07
CA CYS A 165 -12.37 -39.30 23.45
C CYS A 165 -11.98 -40.78 23.18
N ILE A 166 -11.60 -41.08 21.94
CA ILE A 166 -11.21 -42.43 21.50
C ILE A 166 -9.71 -42.72 21.61
N ALA A 167 -8.92 -41.83 22.25
CA ALA A 167 -7.52 -42.11 22.52
C ALA A 167 -7.38 -43.20 23.60
N THR A 168 -6.39 -44.09 23.47
CA THR A 168 -6.20 -45.31 24.26
C THR A 168 -6.17 -45.09 25.78
N ASN A 169 -5.70 -43.92 26.23
CA ASN A 169 -5.56 -43.57 27.65
C ASN A 169 -6.42 -42.38 28.08
N ALA A 170 -7.37 -41.94 27.27
CA ALA A 170 -8.18 -40.77 27.57
C ALA A 170 -9.40 -41.16 28.43
N LYS A 171 -9.55 -40.49 29.58
CA LYS A 171 -10.78 -40.52 30.36
C LYS A 171 -11.55 -39.21 30.10
N GLY A 172 -12.82 -39.34 29.65
CA GLY A 172 -13.73 -38.23 29.46
C GLY A 172 -13.86 -37.73 27.99
N PRO A 173 -14.49 -36.56 27.80
CA PRO A 173 -14.83 -36.07 26.47
C PRO A 173 -13.61 -35.56 25.68
N CYS A 174 -13.79 -35.41 24.38
CA CYS A 174 -12.82 -34.86 23.48
C CYS A 174 -12.48 -33.41 23.84
N GLN A 175 -11.20 -33.05 23.73
CA GLN A 175 -10.72 -31.68 23.87
C GLN A 175 -10.60 -31.05 22.49
N TRP A 176 -11.65 -30.36 22.09
CA TRP A 176 -11.75 -29.75 20.77
C TRP A 176 -10.95 -28.47 20.67
N ARG A 177 -10.20 -28.33 19.59
CA ARG A 177 -9.65 -27.07 19.13
C ARG A 177 -10.16 -26.75 17.73
N GLN A 178 -10.43 -25.51 17.45
CA GLN A 178 -10.71 -25.08 16.09
C GLN A 178 -9.44 -25.24 15.24
N LEU A 179 -9.59 -25.76 14.05
CA LEU A 179 -8.50 -25.93 13.11
C LEU A 179 -8.14 -24.57 12.52
N ASP A 180 -6.86 -24.22 12.54
CA ASP A 180 -6.35 -22.92 12.06
C ASP A 180 -5.95 -22.94 10.57
N VAL A 181 -6.41 -23.92 9.82
CA VAL A 181 -6.12 -24.09 8.39
C VAL A 181 -7.37 -23.90 7.56
N ILE A 182 -7.23 -23.12 6.51
CA ILE A 182 -8.20 -22.93 5.42
C ILE A 182 -7.52 -23.22 4.09
N PHE A 183 -8.32 -23.49 3.08
CA PHE A 183 -7.89 -23.62 1.70
C PHE A 183 -8.32 -22.39 0.93
N VAL A 184 -7.40 -21.79 0.20
CA VAL A 184 -7.62 -20.54 -0.56
C VAL A 184 -7.21 -20.70 -2.01
N HIS A 185 -7.78 -19.86 -2.85
CA HIS A 185 -7.47 -19.82 -4.28
C HIS A 185 -7.31 -18.37 -4.77
N TRP A 186 -6.55 -18.17 -5.85
CA TRP A 186 -6.35 -16.86 -6.47
C TRP A 186 -7.66 -16.21 -6.98
N SER A 187 -8.73 -16.99 -7.19
CA SER A 187 -10.08 -16.49 -7.49
C SER A 187 -10.75 -15.77 -6.32
N GLY A 188 -10.12 -15.76 -5.14
CA GLY A 188 -10.67 -15.19 -3.91
C GLY A 188 -11.59 -16.14 -3.15
N GLU A 189 -11.80 -17.38 -3.63
CA GLU A 189 -12.54 -18.40 -2.91
C GLU A 189 -11.73 -18.99 -1.77
N TRP A 190 -12.44 -19.47 -0.76
CA TRP A 190 -11.87 -20.23 0.34
C TRP A 190 -12.79 -21.38 0.74
N MET A 191 -12.22 -22.42 1.30
CA MET A 191 -12.94 -23.57 1.83
C MET A 191 -12.32 -24.08 3.13
N PRO A 192 -13.11 -24.65 4.05
CA PRO A 192 -12.58 -25.35 5.21
C PRO A 192 -11.97 -26.69 4.79
N ALA A 193 -11.15 -27.26 5.66
CA ALA A 193 -10.71 -28.65 5.53
C ALA A 193 -11.92 -29.62 5.55
N THR A 194 -11.92 -30.60 4.68
CA THR A 194 -12.99 -31.62 4.62
C THR A 194 -12.44 -33.01 4.26
N PRO A 195 -12.96 -34.10 4.85
CA PRO A 195 -12.60 -35.45 4.46
C PRO A 195 -13.25 -35.88 3.13
N GLY A 196 -14.12 -35.06 2.56
CA GLY A 196 -14.77 -35.37 1.31
C GLY A 196 -13.85 -35.26 0.11
N ARG A 197 -14.12 -36.01 -0.93
CA ARG A 197 -13.42 -35.97 -2.22
C ARG A 197 -14.15 -35.02 -3.17
N TRP A 198 -13.46 -34.00 -3.64
CA TRP A 198 -13.99 -33.09 -4.64
C TRP A 198 -13.69 -33.64 -6.03
N GLU A 199 -14.73 -33.81 -6.84
CA GLU A 199 -14.61 -34.22 -8.23
C GLU A 199 -15.36 -33.26 -9.14
N TRP A 200 -14.77 -33.00 -10.30
CA TRP A 200 -15.45 -32.26 -11.33
C TRP A 200 -16.34 -33.17 -12.16
N ASP A 201 -17.63 -32.90 -12.18
CA ASP A 201 -18.59 -33.57 -13.05
C ASP A 201 -18.55 -32.92 -14.45
N ASP A 202 -17.82 -33.57 -15.38
CA ASP A 202 -17.63 -33.07 -16.74
C ASP A 202 -18.95 -32.94 -17.52
N ARG A 203 -19.92 -33.79 -17.21
CA ARG A 203 -21.22 -33.80 -17.91
C ARG A 203 -22.09 -32.62 -17.50
N LYS A 204 -22.03 -32.23 -16.24
CA LYS A 204 -22.83 -31.13 -15.69
C LYS A 204 -22.06 -29.82 -15.54
N ASN A 205 -20.76 -29.86 -15.81
CA ASN A 205 -19.85 -28.73 -15.64
C ASN A 205 -19.91 -28.09 -14.24
N ILE A 206 -20.02 -28.94 -13.20
CA ILE A 206 -20.09 -28.52 -11.80
C ILE A 206 -19.09 -29.29 -10.94
N LEU A 207 -18.64 -28.63 -9.86
CA LEU A 207 -17.86 -29.27 -8.82
C LEU A 207 -18.79 -29.97 -7.84
N ARG A 208 -18.52 -31.23 -7.56
CA ARG A 208 -19.27 -32.04 -6.60
C ARG A 208 -18.39 -32.54 -5.48
N LEU A 209 -18.91 -32.47 -4.27
CA LEU A 209 -18.35 -33.16 -3.12
C LEU A 209 -18.91 -34.58 -3.06
N TYR A 210 -18.03 -35.56 -3.21
CA TYR A 210 -18.34 -36.95 -3.07
C TYR A 210 -17.80 -37.52 -1.75
N GLY A 211 -18.66 -38.23 -1.03
CA GLY A 211 -18.26 -39.12 0.04
C GLY A 211 -17.53 -38.49 1.20
N GLU A 212 -18.25 -37.83 2.06
CA GLU A 212 -17.78 -37.59 3.44
C GLU A 212 -17.85 -38.86 4.27
N GLU A 213 -18.12 -40.00 3.63
CA GLU A 213 -18.20 -41.33 4.25
C GLU A 213 -17.02 -42.20 3.82
N CYS A 214 -16.60 -43.06 4.72
CA CYS A 214 -15.55 -44.04 4.43
C CYS A 214 -16.05 -45.05 3.39
N SER A 215 -15.30 -45.28 2.33
CA SER A 215 -15.66 -46.16 1.23
C SER A 215 -15.85 -47.64 1.64
N LEU A 216 -15.21 -48.08 2.74
CA LEU A 216 -15.33 -49.47 3.21
C LEU A 216 -16.42 -49.66 4.26
N CYS A 217 -16.56 -48.74 5.21
CA CYS A 217 -17.47 -48.97 6.34
C CYS A 217 -18.66 -48.01 6.36
N GLY A 218 -18.77 -47.07 5.41
CA GLY A 218 -19.87 -46.14 5.30
C GLY A 218 -19.99 -45.13 6.45
N LYS A 219 -19.01 -45.08 7.39
CA LYS A 219 -19.03 -44.11 8.50
C LYS A 219 -18.39 -42.80 8.13
N SER A 220 -18.95 -41.68 8.63
CA SER A 220 -18.49 -40.33 8.43
C SER A 220 -17.51 -39.82 9.50
N ASP A 221 -17.06 -40.70 10.39
CA ASP A 221 -16.08 -40.37 11.42
C ASP A 221 -14.66 -40.46 10.89
N PHE A 222 -13.97 -39.34 10.82
CA PHE A 222 -12.59 -39.24 10.37
C PHE A 222 -11.68 -38.67 11.46
N LYS A 223 -10.40 -39.06 11.39
CA LYS A 223 -9.30 -38.41 12.10
C LYS A 223 -8.45 -37.63 11.11
N LEU A 224 -7.86 -36.52 11.58
CA LEU A 224 -6.90 -35.73 10.80
C LEU A 224 -5.50 -35.98 11.33
N ASN A 225 -4.62 -36.55 10.49
CA ASN A 225 -3.21 -36.66 10.82
C ASN A 225 -2.53 -35.30 10.52
N THR A 226 -1.90 -34.69 11.55
CA THR A 226 -1.20 -33.43 11.51
C THR A 226 0.27 -33.56 11.91
N ASP A 227 0.84 -34.78 11.87
CA ASP A 227 2.23 -35.03 12.34
C ASP A 227 3.28 -34.39 11.45
N SER A 228 2.97 -34.15 10.18
CA SER A 228 3.86 -33.44 9.28
C SER A 228 3.86 -31.92 9.54
N PRO A 229 5.05 -31.26 9.55
CA PRO A 229 5.12 -29.81 9.60
C PRO A 229 4.61 -29.12 8.33
N ARG A 230 4.44 -29.86 7.24
CA ARG A 230 3.88 -29.36 5.97
C ARG A 230 2.39 -29.60 5.92
N ILE A 231 1.58 -28.55 5.94
CA ILE A 231 0.11 -28.63 5.91
C ILE A 231 -0.40 -29.44 4.70
N GLY A 232 0.25 -29.30 3.54
CA GLY A 232 -0.12 -30.06 2.33
C GLY A 232 0.09 -31.58 2.41
N GLN A 233 0.72 -32.09 3.50
CA GLN A 233 0.88 -33.52 3.77
C GLN A 233 -0.11 -34.04 4.82
N TRP A 234 -0.94 -33.16 5.38
CA TRP A 234 -1.98 -33.58 6.28
C TRP A 234 -3.06 -34.38 5.54
N HIS A 235 -3.56 -35.40 6.17
CA HIS A 235 -4.51 -36.33 5.53
C HIS A 235 -5.55 -36.84 6.51
N PHE A 236 -6.71 -37.21 5.96
CA PHE A 236 -7.79 -37.82 6.72
C PHE A 236 -7.73 -39.34 6.61
N TYR A 237 -8.10 -40.02 7.67
CA TYR A 237 -8.26 -41.46 7.72
C TYR A 237 -9.46 -41.83 8.58
N CYS A 238 -10.08 -42.98 8.27
CA CYS A 238 -11.29 -43.46 8.97
C CYS A 238 -11.05 -43.65 10.47
N ALA A 239 -11.93 -43.11 11.30
CA ALA A 239 -11.83 -43.22 12.76
C ALA A 239 -12.38 -44.55 13.32
N ASN A 240 -13.06 -45.36 12.49
CA ASN A 240 -13.62 -46.61 12.92
C ASN A 240 -12.53 -47.68 13.15
N PRO A 241 -12.33 -48.17 14.39
CA PRO A 241 -11.25 -49.11 14.71
C PRO A 241 -11.42 -50.48 14.07
N THR A 242 -12.65 -50.83 13.67
CA THR A 242 -12.98 -52.12 13.01
C THR A 242 -12.96 -52.01 11.47
N CYS A 243 -12.65 -50.82 10.92
CA CYS A 243 -12.54 -50.65 9.48
C CYS A 243 -11.24 -51.27 8.95
N GLY A 244 -11.33 -51.93 7.79
CA GLY A 244 -10.15 -52.47 7.11
C GLY A 244 -9.14 -51.40 6.63
N HIS A 245 -9.55 -50.15 6.55
CA HIS A 245 -8.67 -49.01 6.31
C HIS A 245 -7.89 -48.64 7.59
N LYS A 246 -6.84 -49.40 7.88
CA LYS A 246 -5.94 -49.13 9.00
C LYS A 246 -4.96 -48.03 8.61
N GLY A 247 -5.40 -46.78 8.71
CA GLY A 247 -4.51 -45.60 8.78
C GLY A 247 -3.75 -45.19 7.53
N SER A 248 -3.61 -46.04 6.50
CA SER A 248 -2.77 -45.71 5.33
C SER A 248 -3.43 -45.83 3.96
N ASP A 249 -4.47 -46.67 3.84
CA ASP A 249 -4.97 -47.06 2.51
C ASP A 249 -6.08 -46.17 1.96
N GLU A 250 -6.79 -45.42 2.80
CA GLU A 250 -7.70 -44.34 2.36
C GLU A 250 -7.13 -42.96 2.65
N TRP A 251 -6.04 -42.70 2.04
CA TRP A 251 -5.36 -41.47 2.10
C TRP A 251 -6.14 -40.42 1.30
N ARG A 252 -6.89 -39.57 1.98
CA ARG A 252 -7.58 -38.45 1.32
C ARG A 252 -6.78 -37.21 1.51
N GLN A 253 -6.01 -36.92 0.48
CA GLN A 253 -5.41 -35.59 0.37
C GLN A 253 -6.53 -34.60 0.21
N ASN A 254 -6.61 -33.70 1.15
CA ASN A 254 -7.64 -32.68 1.16
C ASN A 254 -7.22 -31.48 0.35
N ASP A 255 -7.37 -31.59 -0.98
CA ASP A 255 -7.16 -30.47 -1.89
C ASP A 255 -8.52 -30.11 -2.51
N PRO A 256 -9.34 -29.28 -1.86
CA PRO A 256 -10.60 -28.83 -2.47
C PRO A 256 -10.29 -28.06 -3.75
N PHE A 257 -11.18 -28.21 -4.73
CA PHE A 257 -11.12 -27.51 -5.98
C PHE A 257 -12.03 -26.30 -5.94
N THR A 258 -11.73 -25.29 -6.77
CA THR A 258 -12.64 -24.16 -7.01
C THR A 258 -13.53 -24.43 -8.22
N THR A 259 -14.57 -23.62 -8.37
CA THR A 259 -15.42 -23.58 -9.57
C THR A 259 -14.72 -22.92 -10.77
N GLU A 260 -13.62 -22.22 -10.53
CA GLU A 260 -12.85 -21.55 -11.58
C GLU A 260 -12.06 -22.56 -12.41
N VAL A 261 -12.39 -22.62 -13.70
CA VAL A 261 -11.81 -23.56 -14.65
C VAL A 261 -11.12 -22.80 -15.76
N PHE A 262 -9.85 -23.11 -16.02
CA PHE A 262 -9.19 -22.71 -17.24
C PHE A 262 -9.46 -23.73 -18.37
N GLN A 263 -9.63 -23.22 -19.57
CA GLN A 263 -9.60 -24.02 -20.77
C GLN A 263 -8.43 -23.54 -21.64
N ASP A 264 -7.72 -24.48 -22.27
CA ASP A 264 -6.78 -24.13 -23.35
C ASP A 264 -7.52 -23.87 -24.66
N GLY A 265 -6.79 -23.38 -25.68
CA GLY A 265 -7.36 -23.10 -27.00
C GLY A 265 -8.00 -24.31 -27.70
N ALA A 266 -7.74 -25.52 -27.22
CA ALA A 266 -8.35 -26.77 -27.70
C ALA A 266 -9.55 -27.21 -26.83
N GLY A 267 -10.00 -26.39 -25.89
CA GLY A 267 -11.07 -26.71 -24.95
C GLY A 267 -10.67 -27.69 -23.85
N LYS A 268 -9.38 -28.07 -23.77
CA LYS A 268 -8.87 -28.95 -22.72
C LYS A 268 -8.67 -28.16 -21.43
N ARG A 269 -9.15 -28.70 -20.32
CA ARG A 269 -9.00 -28.08 -19.02
C ARG A 269 -7.55 -28.10 -18.56
N VAL A 270 -6.97 -26.91 -18.39
CA VAL A 270 -5.64 -26.73 -17.81
C VAL A 270 -5.80 -26.47 -16.32
N SER A 271 -5.14 -27.26 -15.53
CA SER A 271 -5.41 -27.44 -14.11
C SER A 271 -4.69 -26.46 -13.22
N GLU A 272 -5.34 -25.41 -12.75
CA GLU A 272 -5.05 -24.93 -11.40
C GLU A 272 -6.33 -24.65 -10.63
N ARG A 273 -7.11 -25.69 -10.44
CA ARG A 273 -8.34 -25.68 -9.67
C ARG A 273 -8.10 -25.94 -8.18
N ARG A 274 -6.92 -26.48 -7.82
CA ARG A 274 -6.62 -26.86 -6.46
C ARG A 274 -6.42 -25.63 -5.60
N MET A 275 -7.12 -25.61 -4.48
CA MET A 275 -6.90 -24.65 -3.44
C MET A 275 -5.64 -24.96 -2.65
N GLU A 276 -5.02 -23.94 -2.09
CA GLU A 276 -3.80 -24.06 -1.28
C GLU A 276 -4.14 -24.04 0.20
N PRO A 277 -3.60 -24.98 0.98
CA PRO A 277 -3.77 -24.97 2.42
C PRO A 277 -2.86 -23.91 3.05
N ILE A 278 -3.45 -23.02 3.82
CA ILE A 278 -2.73 -21.98 4.57
C ILE A 278 -3.30 -21.84 5.98
N SER A 279 -2.54 -21.24 6.90
CA SER A 279 -3.11 -20.74 8.13
C SER A 279 -4.01 -19.54 7.84
N TYR A 280 -5.20 -19.45 8.46
CA TYR A 280 -6.06 -18.28 8.33
C TYR A 280 -5.39 -16.98 8.81
N ARG A 281 -4.31 -17.09 9.59
CA ARG A 281 -3.51 -15.97 10.08
C ARG A 281 -2.45 -15.50 9.08
N ALA A 282 -2.23 -16.24 7.99
CA ALA A 282 -1.29 -15.84 6.97
C ALA A 282 -1.85 -14.66 6.17
N SER A 283 -1.01 -13.71 5.80
CA SER A 283 -1.38 -12.57 4.96
C SER A 283 -2.07 -13.01 3.66
N SER A 284 -1.64 -14.15 3.10
CA SER A 284 -2.24 -14.73 1.90
C SER A 284 -3.70 -15.18 2.05
N ALA A 285 -4.22 -15.24 3.30
CA ALA A 285 -5.63 -15.52 3.53
C ALA A 285 -6.53 -14.34 3.13
N TYR A 286 -6.04 -13.11 3.25
CA TYR A 286 -6.81 -11.92 2.94
C TYR A 286 -5.91 -10.70 2.74
N TYR A 287 -5.98 -10.09 1.58
CA TYR A 287 -5.37 -8.80 1.28
C TYR A 287 -6.48 -7.78 1.00
N ALA A 288 -6.71 -6.87 1.92
CA ALA A 288 -7.61 -5.74 1.68
C ALA A 288 -7.08 -4.89 0.51
N GLN A 289 -7.90 -4.65 -0.48
CA GLN A 289 -7.58 -3.74 -1.58
C GLN A 289 -8.09 -2.35 -1.23
N SER A 290 -7.15 -1.55 -0.74
CA SER A 290 -7.40 -0.20 -0.25
C SER A 290 -6.56 0.80 -1.02
N GLU A 291 -7.12 1.97 -1.25
CA GLU A 291 -6.44 3.12 -1.80
C GLU A 291 -6.48 4.26 -0.78
N GLN A 292 -5.53 5.17 -0.89
CA GLN A 292 -5.50 6.38 -0.07
C GLN A 292 -5.00 7.57 -0.88
N PHE A 293 -5.46 8.74 -0.49
CA PHE A 293 -5.00 9.99 -1.06
C PHE A 293 -5.12 11.13 -0.04
N VAL A 294 -4.34 12.17 -0.28
CA VAL A 294 -4.37 13.36 0.57
C VAL A 294 -5.59 14.20 0.22
N LEU A 295 -6.33 14.63 1.24
CA LEU A 295 -7.46 15.55 1.08
C LEU A 295 -6.92 16.98 1.10
N PHE A 296 -7.24 17.74 0.07
CA PHE A 296 -6.88 19.14 -0.03
C PHE A 296 -8.13 20.01 0.08
N PRO A 297 -7.98 21.27 0.56
CA PRO A 297 -9.06 22.26 0.50
C PRO A 297 -9.50 22.55 -0.94
N GLU A 298 -10.67 23.10 -1.11
CA GLU A 298 -11.22 23.46 -2.44
C GLU A 298 -10.28 24.34 -3.28
N SER A 299 -9.45 25.17 -2.65
CA SER A 299 -8.44 26.00 -3.32
C SER A 299 -7.40 25.18 -4.13
N GLU A 300 -7.17 23.92 -3.77
CA GLU A 300 -6.24 23.01 -4.45
C GLU A 300 -6.94 22.07 -5.45
N HIS A 301 -8.25 22.22 -5.61
CA HIS A 301 -9.03 21.38 -6.51
C HIS A 301 -8.52 21.46 -7.96
N GLN A 302 -8.03 22.60 -8.39
CA GLN A 302 -7.46 22.80 -9.74
C GLN A 302 -6.26 21.87 -10.00
N LEU A 303 -5.41 21.62 -8.99
CA LEU A 303 -4.30 20.69 -9.13
C LEU A 303 -4.80 19.25 -9.34
N MET A 304 -5.81 18.85 -8.60
CA MET A 304 -6.35 17.50 -8.69
C MET A 304 -7.11 17.23 -10.00
N THR A 305 -7.72 18.26 -10.59
CA THR A 305 -8.38 18.12 -11.91
C THR A 305 -7.40 17.86 -13.05
N MET A 306 -6.11 18.21 -12.92
CA MET A 306 -5.09 17.85 -13.92
C MET A 306 -4.90 16.33 -14.06
N LEU A 307 -5.31 15.56 -13.06
CA LEU A 307 -5.22 14.10 -13.08
C LEU A 307 -6.31 13.44 -13.93
N GLU A 308 -7.32 14.19 -14.36
CA GLU A 308 -8.38 13.69 -15.23
C GLU A 308 -7.84 13.31 -16.62
N PRO A 309 -8.29 12.19 -17.21
CA PRO A 309 -7.75 11.68 -18.49
C PRO A 309 -7.75 12.68 -19.63
N GLN A 310 -8.74 13.60 -19.68
CA GLN A 310 -8.87 14.62 -20.72
C GLN A 310 -7.90 15.80 -20.55
N ARG A 311 -7.18 15.89 -19.44
CA ARG A 311 -6.29 17.00 -19.12
C ARG A 311 -4.79 16.64 -19.19
N GLN A 312 -4.45 15.68 -20.02
CA GLN A 312 -3.06 15.22 -20.15
C GLN A 312 -2.06 16.33 -20.51
N SER A 313 -2.47 17.30 -21.34
CA SER A 313 -1.63 18.43 -21.72
C SER A 313 -1.33 19.36 -20.53
N GLU A 314 -2.32 19.56 -19.66
CA GLU A 314 -2.14 20.36 -18.43
C GLU A 314 -1.21 19.65 -17.45
N LEU A 315 -1.38 18.33 -17.30
CA LEU A 315 -0.49 17.52 -16.48
C LEU A 315 0.94 17.49 -17.04
N ALA A 316 1.11 17.41 -18.36
CA ALA A 316 2.41 17.49 -19.00
C ALA A 316 3.10 18.83 -18.73
N ALA A 317 2.37 19.94 -18.88
CA ALA A 317 2.87 21.27 -18.56
C ALA A 317 3.23 21.42 -17.08
N PHE A 318 2.43 20.86 -16.17
CA PHE A 318 2.72 20.82 -14.74
C PHE A 318 4.03 20.06 -14.45
N ILE A 319 4.19 18.84 -15.00
CA ILE A 319 5.41 18.03 -14.84
C ILE A 319 6.63 18.75 -15.39
N GLY A 320 6.49 19.39 -16.57
CA GLY A 320 7.56 20.19 -17.15
C GLY A 320 8.03 21.30 -16.23
N LYS A 321 7.09 22.06 -15.65
CA LYS A 321 7.38 23.13 -14.68
C LYS A 321 7.95 22.55 -13.37
N GLN A 322 7.34 21.51 -12.82
CA GLN A 322 7.72 20.92 -11.54
C GLN A 322 9.16 20.43 -11.54
N PHE A 323 9.58 19.76 -12.62
CA PHE A 323 10.90 19.18 -12.74
C PHE A 323 11.86 19.98 -13.63
N ARG A 324 11.43 21.16 -14.09
CA ARG A 324 12.22 22.06 -14.92
C ARG A 324 12.64 21.46 -16.26
N PHE A 325 11.75 20.70 -16.88
CA PHE A 325 11.90 20.32 -18.29
C PHE A 325 11.52 21.50 -19.16
N GLY A 326 12.30 21.74 -20.18
CA GLY A 326 12.13 22.86 -21.07
C GLY A 326 13.12 23.97 -20.75
N GLY A 327 14.04 24.21 -21.62
CA GLY A 327 15.11 25.19 -21.51
C GLY A 327 15.22 26.07 -22.74
N GLY A 328 14.18 26.17 -23.57
CA GLY A 328 14.10 27.14 -24.62
C GLY A 328 13.80 28.49 -23.99
N GLU A 329 14.69 29.47 -24.18
CA GLU A 329 14.31 30.86 -23.96
C GLU A 329 13.13 31.15 -24.90
N LEU A 330 12.02 31.62 -24.32
CA LEU A 330 10.89 32.10 -25.12
C LEU A 330 11.36 33.20 -26.03
N THR A 331 11.05 33.07 -27.29
CA THR A 331 11.29 34.19 -28.21
C THR A 331 10.39 35.36 -27.84
N PRO A 332 10.83 36.61 -28.11
CA PRO A 332 10.00 37.78 -27.85
C PRO A 332 8.60 37.69 -28.48
N ASP A 333 8.49 37.08 -29.65
CA ASP A 333 7.20 36.93 -30.34
C ASP A 333 6.28 35.92 -29.64
N GLU A 334 6.80 34.81 -29.08
CA GLU A 334 6.04 33.88 -28.28
C GLU A 334 5.56 34.49 -26.96
N MET A 335 6.43 35.22 -26.26
CA MET A 335 6.06 35.96 -25.06
C MET A 335 4.96 36.98 -25.33
N LYS A 336 5.08 37.72 -26.44
CA LYS A 336 4.08 38.70 -26.87
C LYS A 336 2.72 38.03 -27.12
N ALA A 337 2.72 36.94 -27.87
CA ALA A 337 1.50 36.24 -28.21
C ALA A 337 0.76 35.72 -26.94
N GLU A 338 1.49 35.16 -26.00
CA GLU A 338 0.94 34.67 -24.71
C GLU A 338 0.37 35.79 -23.85
N LEU A 339 1.11 36.91 -23.71
CA LEU A 339 0.66 38.09 -22.96
C LEU A 339 -0.57 38.73 -23.57
N LEU A 340 -0.64 38.82 -24.89
CA LEU A 340 -1.82 39.36 -25.60
C LEU A 340 -3.03 38.44 -25.42
N ALA A 341 -2.84 37.09 -25.48
CA ALA A 341 -3.88 36.13 -25.21
C ALA A 341 -4.40 36.19 -23.76
N ALA A 342 -3.52 36.54 -22.82
CA ALA A 342 -3.87 36.77 -21.42
C ALA A 342 -4.49 38.17 -21.13
N GLY A 343 -4.67 39.00 -22.16
CA GLY A 343 -5.18 40.36 -21.99
C GLY A 343 -4.21 41.34 -21.29
N LYS A 344 -2.89 41.05 -21.30
CA LYS A 344 -1.84 41.78 -20.59
C LYS A 344 -0.94 42.56 -21.53
N ALA A 345 -1.51 43.31 -22.49
CA ALA A 345 -0.78 44.11 -23.46
C ALA A 345 0.18 45.11 -22.81
N SER A 346 -0.21 45.73 -21.69
CA SER A 346 0.63 46.70 -20.94
C SER A 346 1.91 46.06 -20.36
N GLU A 347 1.91 44.79 -20.06
CA GLU A 347 3.11 44.05 -19.62
C GLU A 347 4.11 43.93 -20.78
N TRP A 348 3.61 43.67 -21.98
CA TRP A 348 4.43 43.65 -23.19
C TRP A 348 5.04 45.02 -23.51
N ASP A 349 4.27 46.11 -23.42
CA ASP A 349 4.76 47.46 -23.63
C ASP A 349 5.92 47.79 -22.68
N SER A 350 5.85 47.35 -21.44
CA SER A 350 6.91 47.50 -20.44
C SER A 350 8.19 46.75 -20.83
N TYR A 351 8.03 45.51 -21.31
CA TYR A 351 9.15 44.69 -21.78
C TYR A 351 9.82 45.32 -23.00
N GLU A 352 9.03 45.76 -23.97
CA GLU A 352 9.55 46.41 -25.20
C GLU A 352 10.31 47.68 -24.88
N SER A 353 9.83 48.49 -23.94
CA SER A 353 10.51 49.69 -23.48
C SER A 353 11.85 49.39 -22.84
N LEU A 354 11.93 48.42 -21.95
CA LEU A 354 13.17 47.99 -21.30
C LEU A 354 14.14 47.34 -22.30
N SER A 355 13.64 46.59 -23.27
CA SER A 355 14.47 45.98 -24.33
C SER A 355 15.11 47.05 -25.21
N ARG A 356 14.35 48.05 -25.62
CA ARG A 356 14.89 49.23 -26.37
C ARG A 356 15.92 49.96 -25.55
N MET A 357 15.68 50.19 -24.26
CA MET A 357 16.63 50.84 -23.36
C MET A 357 17.94 50.04 -23.24
N ARG A 358 17.87 48.72 -23.09
CA ARG A 358 19.04 47.84 -23.09
C ARG A 358 19.84 47.97 -24.38
N ASP A 359 19.15 47.87 -25.54
CA ASP A 359 19.80 47.89 -26.85
C ASP A 359 20.46 49.25 -27.15
N LEU A 360 19.80 50.36 -26.81
CA LEU A 360 20.38 51.71 -26.88
C LEU A 360 21.59 51.84 -25.97
N SER A 361 21.52 51.36 -24.72
CA SER A 361 22.63 51.41 -23.77
C SER A 361 23.83 50.60 -24.27
N ARG A 362 23.57 49.46 -24.93
CA ARG A 362 24.61 48.66 -25.58
C ARG A 362 25.28 49.41 -26.73
N GLU A 363 24.50 50.05 -27.58
CA GLU A 363 25.02 50.87 -28.68
C GLU A 363 25.84 52.06 -28.17
N MET A 364 25.45 52.65 -27.05
CA MET A 364 26.16 53.80 -26.42
C MET A 364 27.35 53.35 -25.56
N GLY A 365 27.56 52.07 -25.35
CA GLY A 365 28.63 51.52 -24.52
C GLY A 365 28.43 51.68 -23.01
N ASP A 366 27.22 52.07 -22.57
CA ASP A 366 26.89 52.23 -21.15
C ASP A 366 26.54 50.88 -20.51
N ARG A 367 27.57 50.17 -20.03
CA ARG A 367 27.45 48.86 -19.39
C ARG A 367 26.60 48.88 -18.12
N THR A 368 26.51 50.00 -17.42
CA THR A 368 25.76 50.10 -16.17
C THR A 368 24.26 50.08 -16.44
N MET A 369 23.83 50.90 -17.41
CA MET A 369 22.44 50.97 -17.83
C MET A 369 22.00 49.67 -18.55
N GLU A 370 22.88 49.07 -19.36
CA GLU A 370 22.65 47.79 -20.00
C GLU A 370 22.36 46.68 -18.94
N ALA A 371 23.25 46.56 -17.95
CA ALA A 371 23.08 45.55 -16.88
C ALA A 371 21.83 45.80 -16.03
N MET A 372 21.46 47.06 -15.84
CA MET A 372 20.26 47.42 -15.10
C MET A 372 18.99 47.04 -15.87
N ALA A 373 18.96 47.33 -17.18
CA ALA A 373 17.85 46.96 -18.06
C ALA A 373 17.71 45.42 -18.18
N GLU A 374 18.82 44.70 -18.32
CA GLU A 374 18.83 43.23 -18.36
C GLU A 374 18.27 42.62 -17.05
N LYS A 375 18.66 43.18 -15.90
CA LYS A 375 18.15 42.72 -14.60
C LYS A 375 16.63 42.91 -14.46
N GLU A 376 16.11 44.07 -14.93
CA GLU A 376 14.67 44.32 -14.88
C GLU A 376 13.89 43.50 -15.92
N LEU A 377 14.43 43.28 -17.11
CA LEU A 377 13.88 42.35 -18.09
C LEU A 377 13.76 40.94 -17.53
N LYS A 378 14.84 40.47 -16.90
CA LYS A 378 14.83 39.16 -16.24
C LYS A 378 13.76 39.04 -15.15
N LYS A 379 13.63 40.07 -14.31
CA LYS A 379 12.58 40.10 -13.28
C LYS A 379 11.17 40.06 -13.86
N LEU A 380 10.94 40.77 -14.99
CA LEU A 380 9.65 40.71 -15.69
C LEU A 380 9.35 39.32 -16.19
N VAL A 381 10.30 38.69 -16.89
CA VAL A 381 10.13 37.33 -17.43
C VAL A 381 9.95 36.31 -16.29
N ASP A 382 10.76 36.41 -15.23
CA ASP A 382 10.63 35.55 -14.04
C ASP A 382 9.24 35.72 -13.40
N ARG A 383 8.72 36.93 -13.29
CA ARG A 383 7.39 37.23 -12.77
C ARG A 383 6.29 36.61 -13.64
N TRP A 384 6.39 36.70 -14.97
CA TRP A 384 5.40 36.13 -15.89
C TRP A 384 5.37 34.61 -15.89
N THR A 385 6.56 34.00 -15.78
CA THR A 385 6.68 32.54 -15.77
C THR A 385 6.37 31.91 -14.40
N THR A 386 6.48 32.71 -13.31
CA THR A 386 6.22 32.22 -11.94
C THR A 386 4.87 32.64 -11.38
N SER A 387 4.12 33.52 -12.06
CA SER A 387 2.76 33.90 -11.66
C SER A 387 1.81 32.67 -11.68
N ASP A 388 0.76 32.72 -10.89
CA ASP A 388 -0.26 31.66 -10.86
C ASP A 388 -1.64 32.24 -11.22
N PRO A 389 -2.21 31.89 -12.38
CA PRO A 389 -1.59 31.13 -13.48
C PRO A 389 -0.44 31.88 -14.17
N PRO A 390 0.53 31.17 -14.77
CA PRO A 390 1.61 31.82 -15.52
C PRO A 390 1.06 32.65 -16.66
N LEU A 391 1.53 33.88 -16.78
CA LEU A 391 1.15 34.78 -17.89
C LEU A 391 1.82 34.37 -19.20
N VAL A 392 3.02 33.82 -19.09
CA VAL A 392 3.79 33.28 -20.22
C VAL A 392 4.28 31.90 -19.87
N ARG A 393 3.96 30.94 -20.70
CA ARG A 393 4.34 29.53 -20.49
C ARG A 393 5.55 29.23 -21.37
N PRO A 394 6.71 28.88 -20.79
CA PRO A 394 7.82 28.37 -21.57
C PRO A 394 7.41 27.10 -22.30
N PRO A 395 7.85 26.91 -23.55
CA PRO A 395 7.59 25.65 -24.25
C PRO A 395 8.19 24.51 -23.45
N VAL A 396 7.35 23.56 -23.07
CA VAL A 396 7.77 22.38 -22.30
C VAL A 396 7.92 21.22 -23.26
N GLU A 397 9.15 20.84 -23.54
CA GLU A 397 9.45 19.61 -24.24
C GLU A 397 9.79 18.52 -23.21
N LEU A 398 8.79 17.69 -22.91
CA LEU A 398 9.04 16.52 -22.09
C LEU A 398 9.83 15.46 -22.89
N PRO A 399 10.79 14.78 -22.26
CA PRO A 399 11.45 13.63 -22.85
C PRO A 399 10.44 12.59 -23.38
N SER A 400 10.78 11.94 -24.49
CA SER A 400 9.89 10.94 -25.12
C SER A 400 9.48 9.81 -24.17
N ALA A 401 10.37 9.41 -23.25
CA ALA A 401 10.09 8.43 -22.22
C ALA A 401 8.96 8.88 -21.28
N ILE A 402 8.96 10.14 -20.85
CA ILE A 402 7.91 10.70 -19.97
C ILE A 402 6.59 10.84 -20.73
N ASN A 403 6.63 11.28 -22.00
CA ASN A 403 5.42 11.33 -22.84
C ASN A 403 4.80 9.94 -23.02
N ALA A 404 5.61 8.91 -23.23
CA ALA A 404 5.15 7.53 -23.31
C ALA A 404 4.52 7.05 -21.99
N GLN A 405 5.09 7.42 -20.85
CA GLN A 405 4.55 7.10 -19.52
C GLN A 405 3.23 7.82 -19.24
N LEU A 406 3.11 9.09 -19.64
CA LEU A 406 1.84 9.83 -19.56
C LEU A 406 0.75 9.17 -20.40
N ALA A 407 1.07 8.71 -21.59
CA ALA A 407 0.13 7.99 -22.45
C ALA A 407 -0.29 6.63 -21.85
N ALA A 408 0.65 5.96 -21.17
CA ALA A 408 0.42 4.67 -20.50
C ALA A 408 -0.01 4.82 -19.03
N ARG A 409 -0.42 6.00 -18.59
CA ARG A 409 -0.69 6.30 -17.18
C ARG A 409 -1.74 5.37 -16.56
N SER A 410 -2.71 4.90 -17.33
CA SER A 410 -3.70 3.91 -16.87
C SER A 410 -3.10 2.57 -16.43
N GLU A 411 -1.85 2.29 -16.76
CA GLU A 411 -1.14 1.10 -16.28
C GLU A 411 -0.60 1.24 -14.84
N TYR A 412 -0.56 2.45 -14.30
CA TYR A 412 -0.18 2.68 -12.91
C TYR A 412 -1.40 2.53 -12.00
N THR A 413 -1.18 2.03 -10.80
CA THR A 413 -2.18 2.18 -9.74
C THR A 413 -1.99 3.52 -9.05
N SER A 414 -3.06 4.14 -8.58
CA SER A 414 -3.02 5.48 -8.01
C SER A 414 -2.02 5.64 -6.86
N ARG A 415 -1.83 4.60 -6.04
CA ARG A 415 -0.86 4.58 -4.93
C ARG A 415 0.60 4.71 -5.36
N PHE A 416 0.92 4.34 -6.59
CA PHE A 416 2.27 4.27 -7.12
C PHE A 416 2.42 5.03 -8.43
N ASP A 417 1.37 5.76 -8.81
CA ASP A 417 1.41 6.66 -9.97
C ASP A 417 2.30 7.86 -9.66
N PRO A 418 3.48 7.97 -10.29
CA PRO A 418 4.43 9.04 -10.00
C PRO A 418 3.86 10.42 -10.31
N PHE A 419 2.94 10.53 -11.26
CA PHE A 419 2.29 11.80 -11.62
C PHE A 419 1.32 12.25 -10.54
N VAL A 420 0.50 11.33 -10.03
CA VAL A 420 -0.40 11.61 -8.90
C VAL A 420 0.38 12.06 -7.69
N LEU A 421 1.43 11.31 -7.33
CA LEU A 421 2.25 11.61 -6.15
C LEU A 421 2.98 12.95 -6.29
N ALA A 422 3.42 13.33 -7.51
CA ALA A 422 4.02 14.65 -7.74
C ALA A 422 3.00 15.80 -7.58
N VAL A 423 1.76 15.62 -8.06
CA VAL A 423 0.68 16.60 -7.88
C VAL A 423 0.33 16.76 -6.40
N GLU A 424 0.19 15.67 -5.68
CA GLU A 424 -0.10 15.68 -4.24
C GLU A 424 1.02 16.33 -3.44
N HIS A 425 2.28 16.05 -3.78
CA HIS A 425 3.43 16.70 -3.13
C HIS A 425 3.47 18.21 -3.39
N GLU A 426 3.18 18.67 -4.61
CA GLU A 426 3.10 20.09 -4.92
C GLU A 426 1.97 20.76 -4.13
N ALA A 427 0.81 20.14 -4.01
CA ALA A 427 -0.28 20.67 -3.20
C ALA A 427 0.13 20.80 -1.71
N LEU A 428 0.85 19.83 -1.15
CA LEU A 428 1.46 19.95 0.17
C LEU A 428 2.46 21.12 0.26
N ASN A 429 3.26 21.33 -0.79
CA ASN A 429 4.22 22.42 -0.82
C ASN A 429 3.56 23.80 -0.89
N ARG A 430 2.46 23.95 -1.65
CA ARG A 430 1.71 25.21 -1.74
C ARG A 430 1.14 25.63 -0.39
N GLY A 431 0.66 24.69 0.40
CA GLY A 431 0.23 24.95 1.78
C GLY A 431 1.33 25.56 2.68
N LYS A 432 2.61 25.39 2.34
CA LYS A 432 3.74 26.04 3.04
C LYS A 432 3.87 27.54 2.76
N LEU A 433 3.51 27.96 1.55
CA LEU A 433 3.73 29.32 1.05
C LEU A 433 2.55 30.23 1.30
N SER A 434 1.36 29.70 1.48
CA SER A 434 0.18 30.48 1.83
C SER A 434 0.28 30.92 3.29
N ALA A 435 0.90 32.09 3.49
CA ALA A 435 0.75 32.89 4.71
C ALA A 435 -0.69 33.41 4.83
N VAL A 436 -1.70 32.57 4.54
CA VAL A 436 -3.11 32.91 4.74
C VAL A 436 -3.45 32.54 6.16
N PRO A 437 -3.71 33.55 7.04
CA PRO A 437 -3.88 33.33 8.47
C PRO A 437 -5.05 32.41 8.83
N ASP A 438 -6.03 32.21 7.96
CA ASP A 438 -7.33 31.66 8.35
C ASP A 438 -7.93 30.56 7.44
N GLY A 439 -7.22 29.99 6.47
CA GLY A 439 -7.89 29.15 5.47
C GLY A 439 -7.32 27.76 5.20
N GLY A 440 -6.09 27.47 5.53
CA GLY A 440 -5.46 26.21 5.17
C GLY A 440 -5.49 25.16 6.30
N ARG A 441 -6.11 24.01 6.06
CA ARG A 441 -6.06 22.85 6.98
C ARG A 441 -4.64 22.29 7.16
N ILE A 442 -3.73 22.57 6.22
CA ILE A 442 -2.36 22.07 6.25
C ILE A 442 -1.42 23.20 6.70
N LYS A 443 -1.12 23.23 7.99
CA LYS A 443 -0.09 24.11 8.55
C LYS A 443 1.24 23.39 8.50
N PHE A 444 2.01 23.62 7.45
CA PHE A 444 3.34 23.05 7.31
C PHE A 444 4.33 23.91 8.12
N VAL A 445 4.85 23.36 9.20
CA VAL A 445 5.85 24.04 10.01
C VAL A 445 7.22 23.43 9.72
N ARG A 446 8.09 24.19 9.08
CA ARG A 446 9.49 23.78 8.94
C ARG A 446 10.18 23.89 10.29
N PHE A 447 11.06 22.97 10.60
CA PHE A 447 11.85 23.01 11.85
C PHE A 447 12.73 24.26 11.95
N ASN A 448 13.11 24.86 10.86
CA ASN A 448 13.88 26.11 10.80
C ASN A 448 13.07 27.36 11.15
N HIS A 449 11.73 27.26 11.18
CA HIS A 449 10.80 28.34 11.45
C HIS A 449 9.77 27.88 12.50
N LEU A 450 10.28 27.37 13.64
CA LEU A 450 9.39 26.91 14.70
C LEU A 450 8.60 28.10 15.24
N ASP A 451 7.28 28.05 15.07
CA ASP A 451 6.35 28.86 15.84
C ASP A 451 6.61 28.64 17.34
N ASN A 452 6.34 29.67 18.14
CA ASN A 452 6.55 29.64 19.59
C ASN A 452 5.93 28.43 20.30
N ASP A 453 4.85 27.85 19.71
CA ASP A 453 4.17 26.67 20.22
C ASP A 453 4.93 25.34 20.03
N LEU A 454 5.88 25.30 19.09
CA LEU A 454 6.68 24.10 18.77
C LEU A 454 8.13 24.26 19.20
N ALA A 455 8.51 25.45 19.69
CA ALA A 455 9.83 25.67 20.24
C ALA A 455 10.05 24.78 21.49
N PRO A 456 11.27 24.25 21.70
CA PRO A 456 11.62 23.60 22.94
C PRO A 456 11.30 24.49 24.14
N LYS A 457 10.80 23.92 25.22
CA LYS A 457 10.39 24.69 26.42
C LYS A 457 11.54 25.48 27.06
N ASP A 458 12.78 25.06 26.85
CA ASP A 458 13.97 25.70 27.41
C ASP A 458 14.62 26.58 26.34
N THR A 459 14.40 27.90 26.46
CA THR A 459 14.84 28.90 25.49
C THR A 459 16.33 29.27 25.58
N LYS A 460 17.04 28.86 26.60
CA LYS A 460 18.46 29.26 26.78
C LYS A 460 19.44 28.63 25.80
N ASP A 461 19.04 27.48 25.18
CA ASP A 461 19.87 26.74 24.24
C ASP A 461 19.22 26.54 22.86
N LYS A 462 18.22 27.35 22.49
CA LYS A 462 17.50 27.18 21.23
C LYS A 462 18.44 27.15 20.01
N ALA A 463 19.38 28.07 19.93
CA ALA A 463 20.34 28.14 18.82
C ALA A 463 21.26 26.91 18.79
N ALA A 464 21.71 26.43 19.93
CA ALA A 464 22.53 25.22 20.03
C ALA A 464 21.76 23.97 19.61
N GLN A 465 20.48 23.85 20.02
CA GLN A 465 19.61 22.76 19.62
C GLN A 465 19.30 22.77 18.11
N GLU A 466 19.05 23.95 17.53
CA GLU A 466 18.85 24.11 16.09
C GLU A 466 20.11 23.71 15.31
N ALA A 467 21.28 24.15 15.74
CA ALA A 467 22.56 23.76 15.13
C ALA A 467 22.80 22.24 15.22
N GLN A 468 22.48 21.62 16.35
CA GLN A 468 22.57 20.19 16.53
C GLN A 468 21.57 19.46 15.61
N THR A 469 20.34 19.94 15.49
CA THR A 469 19.33 19.37 14.58
C THR A 469 19.82 19.42 13.15
N GLN A 470 20.35 20.56 12.69
CA GLN A 470 20.89 20.71 11.33
C GLN A 470 22.08 19.77 11.09
N GLN A 471 22.97 19.62 12.08
CA GLN A 471 24.07 18.68 11.97
C GLN A 471 23.60 17.23 11.89
N LEU A 472 22.58 16.85 12.67
CA LEU A 472 21.98 15.51 12.58
C LEU A 472 21.29 15.26 11.25
N MET A 473 20.51 16.24 10.75
CA MET A 473 19.90 16.16 9.43
C MET A 473 20.96 15.94 8.34
N LYS A 474 22.06 16.69 8.38
CA LYS A 474 23.17 16.51 7.42
C LYS A 474 23.77 15.10 7.51
N LYS A 475 23.98 14.56 8.71
CA LYS A 475 24.48 13.18 8.92
C LYS A 475 23.48 12.10 8.48
N LEU A 476 22.20 12.43 8.43
CA LEU A 476 21.12 11.57 7.99
C LEU A 476 20.79 11.72 6.49
N GLY A 477 21.44 12.66 5.79
CA GLY A 477 21.14 12.97 4.39
C GLY A 477 19.76 13.59 4.17
N ILE A 478 19.21 14.26 5.21
CA ILE A 478 17.90 14.91 5.19
C ILE A 478 18.11 16.39 4.84
N ALA A 479 17.50 16.83 3.75
CA ALA A 479 17.52 18.23 3.32
C ALA A 479 16.43 19.07 3.99
N ASP A 480 15.23 18.50 4.12
CA ASP A 480 14.08 19.15 4.76
C ASP A 480 13.44 18.20 5.77
N LEU A 481 13.06 18.76 6.90
CA LEU A 481 12.29 18.07 7.93
C LEU A 481 11.18 19.02 8.41
N GLY A 482 9.99 18.50 8.63
CA GLY A 482 8.85 19.35 9.02
C GLY A 482 7.77 18.58 9.74
N LEU A 483 6.88 19.32 10.39
CA LEU A 483 5.66 18.83 11.01
C LEU A 483 4.47 19.36 10.24
N ILE A 484 3.56 18.47 9.84
CA ILE A 484 2.27 18.79 9.26
C ILE A 484 1.24 18.60 10.35
N ARG A 485 0.56 19.67 10.78
CA ARG A 485 -0.43 19.60 11.88
C ARG A 485 -1.74 18.96 11.46
N GLU A 486 -2.16 19.19 10.24
CA GLU A 486 -3.40 18.65 9.67
C GLU A 486 -3.06 17.97 8.34
N PHE A 487 -2.72 16.69 8.43
CA PHE A 487 -2.50 15.83 7.28
C PHE A 487 -3.75 14.99 7.06
N ASP A 488 -4.69 15.54 6.30
CA ASP A 488 -5.96 14.91 6.05
C ASP A 488 -5.83 13.83 4.97
N LEU A 489 -6.22 12.62 5.31
CA LEU A 489 -6.22 11.49 4.40
C LEU A 489 -7.63 10.93 4.22
N CYS A 490 -7.93 10.56 2.98
CA CYS A 490 -9.02 9.66 2.65
C CYS A 490 -8.43 8.29 2.34
N ARG A 491 -8.81 7.29 3.12
CA ARG A 491 -8.53 5.89 2.82
C ARG A 491 -9.84 5.19 2.51
N PHE A 492 -9.87 4.43 1.42
CA PHE A 492 -11.04 3.65 1.08
C PHE A 492 -10.67 2.24 0.66
N THR A 493 -11.48 1.27 1.07
CA THR A 493 -11.32 -0.14 0.74
C THR A 493 -12.49 -0.58 -0.14
N HIS A 494 -12.19 -1.16 -1.28
CA HIS A 494 -13.17 -1.47 -2.32
C HIS A 494 -13.34 -2.96 -2.58
N GLY A 495 -12.52 -3.80 -1.97
CA GLY A 495 -12.54 -5.23 -2.16
C GLY A 495 -11.35 -5.93 -1.50
N TYR A 496 -11.12 -7.14 -1.89
CA TYR A 496 -10.02 -7.96 -1.38
C TYR A 496 -9.54 -8.98 -2.39
N THR A 497 -8.37 -9.54 -2.12
CA THR A 497 -7.82 -10.68 -2.85
C THR A 497 -7.33 -11.75 -1.88
N ARG A 498 -7.07 -12.94 -2.39
CA ARG A 498 -6.44 -14.05 -1.66
C ARG A 498 -5.25 -14.56 -2.45
N VAL A 499 -4.33 -15.22 -1.77
CA VAL A 499 -3.08 -15.80 -2.33
C VAL A 499 -2.08 -14.75 -2.78
N GLY A 500 -2.51 -13.71 -3.51
CA GLY A 500 -1.68 -12.62 -3.99
C GLY A 500 -2.29 -11.25 -3.73
N ALA A 501 -1.44 -10.27 -3.45
CA ALA A 501 -1.83 -8.87 -3.23
C ALA A 501 -1.87 -8.04 -4.53
N THR A 502 -1.33 -8.57 -5.61
CA THR A 502 -1.16 -7.92 -6.92
C THR A 502 -2.00 -8.60 -8.00
N PRO A 503 -2.28 -7.95 -9.14
CA PRO A 503 -3.10 -8.52 -10.21
C PRO A 503 -2.59 -9.85 -10.77
N THR A 504 -1.28 -10.12 -10.63
CA THR A 504 -0.62 -11.33 -11.13
C THR A 504 0.20 -11.98 -10.04
N LEU A 505 0.23 -13.30 -10.06
CA LEU A 505 1.03 -14.13 -9.16
C LEU A 505 1.93 -15.05 -10.00
N GLU A 506 3.21 -15.06 -9.73
CA GLU A 506 4.13 -16.04 -10.32
C GLU A 506 4.20 -17.29 -9.45
N LYS A 507 3.86 -18.43 -10.04
CA LYS A 507 3.91 -19.73 -9.38
C LYS A 507 4.48 -20.77 -10.30
N ARG A 508 5.54 -21.46 -9.87
CA ARG A 508 6.24 -22.50 -10.65
C ARG A 508 6.61 -22.03 -12.06
N ASN A 509 7.16 -20.82 -12.17
CA ASN A 509 7.51 -20.16 -13.44
C ASN A 509 6.31 -19.90 -14.38
N GLN A 510 5.11 -19.84 -13.83
CA GLN A 510 3.91 -19.50 -14.57
C GLN A 510 3.22 -18.28 -13.90
N LEU A 511 2.83 -17.33 -14.72
CA LEU A 511 2.00 -16.23 -14.26
C LEU A 511 0.54 -16.69 -14.16
N MET A 512 -0.10 -16.36 -13.04
CA MET A 512 -1.50 -16.62 -12.78
C MET A 512 -2.20 -15.29 -12.53
N PRO A 513 -3.46 -15.10 -12.97
CA PRO A 513 -4.22 -13.92 -12.59
C PRO A 513 -4.60 -14.03 -11.10
N VAL A 514 -4.77 -12.88 -10.47
CA VAL A 514 -5.41 -12.80 -9.14
C VAL A 514 -6.70 -12.02 -9.33
N ARG A 515 -7.83 -12.65 -8.97
CA ARG A 515 -9.13 -12.01 -9.09
C ARG A 515 -9.33 -11.00 -7.97
N LEU A 516 -9.65 -9.79 -8.33
CA LEU A 516 -10.15 -8.79 -7.39
C LEU A 516 -11.61 -9.09 -7.05
N ARG A 517 -11.86 -9.47 -5.81
CA ARG A 517 -13.20 -9.66 -5.24
C ARG A 517 -13.69 -8.34 -4.68
N LEU A 518 -14.83 -7.88 -5.17
CA LEU A 518 -15.53 -6.75 -4.55
C LEU A 518 -16.41 -7.25 -3.41
N PHE A 519 -16.72 -6.34 -2.50
CA PHE A 519 -17.69 -6.64 -1.44
C PHE A 519 -19.06 -6.89 -2.03
N GLU A 520 -19.82 -7.78 -1.39
CA GLU A 520 -21.18 -8.12 -1.84
C GLU A 520 -22.09 -6.89 -1.83
N PRO A 521 -22.98 -6.73 -2.81
CA PRO A 521 -23.93 -5.63 -2.85
C PRO A 521 -24.81 -5.61 -1.60
N LEU A 522 -25.13 -4.41 -1.13
CA LEU A 522 -26.12 -4.20 -0.09
C LEU A 522 -27.52 -4.55 -0.58
N ARG A 523 -28.50 -4.60 0.31
CA ARG A 523 -29.91 -4.90 -0.01
C ARG A 523 -30.50 -3.96 -1.08
N ASN A 524 -30.02 -2.74 -1.17
CA ASN A 524 -30.41 -1.75 -2.20
C ASN A 524 -29.68 -1.92 -3.54
N GLY A 525 -28.87 -2.98 -3.71
CA GLY A 525 -28.10 -3.26 -4.91
C GLY A 525 -26.81 -2.44 -5.07
N LYS A 526 -26.53 -1.49 -4.17
CA LYS A 526 -25.29 -0.70 -4.22
C LYS A 526 -24.12 -1.48 -3.63
N ARG A 527 -22.93 -1.32 -4.21
CA ARG A 527 -21.72 -1.92 -3.69
C ARG A 527 -21.10 -1.06 -2.60
N PRO A 528 -20.76 -1.63 -1.44
CA PRO A 528 -20.14 -0.88 -0.37
C PRO A 528 -18.67 -0.57 -0.68
N ILE A 529 -18.29 0.66 -0.42
CA ILE A 529 -16.91 1.16 -0.35
C ILE A 529 -16.72 1.66 1.07
N TYR A 530 -15.79 1.04 1.80
CA TYR A 530 -15.52 1.46 3.18
C TYR A 530 -14.55 2.63 3.16
N VAL A 531 -15.00 3.79 3.64
CA VAL A 531 -14.27 5.05 3.58
C VAL A 531 -13.97 5.56 4.97
N VAL A 532 -12.72 5.93 5.18
CA VAL A 532 -12.24 6.52 6.43
C VAL A 532 -11.52 7.82 6.07
N THR A 533 -12.05 8.93 6.54
CA THR A 533 -11.40 10.23 6.46
C THR A 533 -10.85 10.59 7.84
N GLN A 534 -9.59 10.98 7.90
CA GLN A 534 -8.92 11.27 9.16
C GLN A 534 -8.01 12.48 8.99
N ALA A 535 -8.11 13.40 9.97
CA ALA A 535 -7.11 14.44 10.17
C ALA A 535 -5.97 13.86 11.00
N ASN A 536 -4.75 13.94 10.50
CA ASN A 536 -3.58 13.35 11.12
C ASN A 536 -2.52 14.41 11.38
N GLU A 537 -1.74 14.22 12.43
CA GLU A 537 -0.45 14.87 12.60
C GLU A 537 0.62 14.06 11.87
N ALA A 538 1.56 14.71 11.18
CA ALA A 538 2.56 14.02 10.39
C ALA A 538 3.94 14.65 10.47
N LEU A 539 4.98 13.82 10.42
CA LEU A 539 6.36 14.23 10.20
C LEU A 539 6.70 14.07 8.73
N TYR A 540 7.21 15.13 8.12
CA TYR A 540 7.68 15.15 6.74
C TYR A 540 9.19 15.16 6.71
N ALA A 541 9.78 14.33 5.85
CA ALA A 541 11.21 14.33 5.57
C ALA A 541 11.47 14.30 4.07
N ARG A 542 12.45 15.09 3.60
CA ARG A 542 12.95 15.09 2.23
C ARG A 542 14.45 14.86 2.23
N LEU A 543 14.92 13.91 1.43
CA LEU A 543 16.33 13.59 1.32
C LEU A 543 17.04 14.58 0.40
N ASP A 544 18.35 14.72 0.62
CA ASP A 544 19.23 15.55 -0.20
C ASP A 544 19.45 14.91 -1.58
N PRO A 545 19.06 15.61 -2.69
CA PRO A 545 19.14 15.07 -4.03
C PRO A 545 20.54 14.64 -4.45
N SER A 546 21.55 15.44 -4.14
CA SER A 546 22.95 15.15 -4.50
C SER A 546 23.46 13.90 -3.78
N THR A 547 23.06 13.71 -2.54
CA THR A 547 23.43 12.52 -1.78
C THR A 547 22.70 11.27 -2.28
N VAL A 548 21.41 11.39 -2.63
CA VAL A 548 20.65 10.29 -3.24
C VAL A 548 21.29 9.89 -4.57
N TYR A 549 21.65 10.84 -5.41
CA TYR A 549 22.29 10.56 -6.70
C TYR A 549 23.66 9.89 -6.53
N ARG A 550 24.51 10.39 -5.62
CA ARG A 550 25.81 9.75 -5.29
C ARG A 550 25.62 8.31 -4.79
N TRP A 551 24.59 8.09 -3.97
CA TRP A 551 24.27 6.75 -3.48
C TRP A 551 23.82 5.82 -4.60
N LEU A 552 22.93 6.24 -5.50
CA LEU A 552 22.51 5.45 -6.66
C LEU A 552 23.68 5.07 -7.56
N ARG A 553 24.61 6.01 -7.79
CA ARG A 553 25.87 5.72 -8.49
C ARG A 553 26.75 4.68 -7.76
N ALA A 554 26.84 4.82 -6.44
CA ALA A 554 27.63 3.90 -5.63
C ALA A 554 27.01 2.49 -5.58
N VAL A 555 25.70 2.37 -5.63
CA VAL A 555 24.97 1.08 -5.80
C VAL A 555 25.32 0.47 -7.17
N GLY A 556 25.54 1.27 -8.19
CA GLY A 556 25.85 0.82 -9.54
C GLY A 556 24.60 0.48 -10.37
N VAL A 557 23.50 1.24 -10.17
CA VAL A 557 22.29 1.08 -10.98
C VAL A 557 22.57 1.49 -12.43
N VAL A 558 22.20 0.61 -13.38
CA VAL A 558 22.62 0.74 -14.79
C VAL A 558 21.76 1.70 -15.59
N ASP A 559 20.54 1.97 -15.15
CA ASP A 559 19.55 2.82 -15.80
C ASP A 559 19.51 4.26 -15.22
N LEU A 560 20.49 4.62 -14.36
CA LEU A 560 20.55 5.95 -13.76
C LEU A 560 20.91 7.00 -14.82
N PRO A 561 20.00 7.97 -15.11
CA PRO A 561 20.31 9.05 -16.04
C PRO A 561 21.39 9.97 -15.49
N ASP A 562 22.20 10.58 -16.38
CA ASP A 562 23.16 11.60 -15.96
C ASP A 562 22.46 12.80 -15.37
N TRP A 563 22.94 13.22 -14.22
CA TRP A 563 22.46 14.40 -13.50
C TRP A 563 23.56 14.98 -12.63
N ASP A 564 23.58 16.28 -12.52
CA ASP A 564 24.39 17.01 -11.54
C ASP A 564 23.57 18.15 -10.90
N GLU A 565 24.08 18.72 -9.84
CA GLU A 565 23.40 19.76 -9.05
C GLU A 565 23.19 21.07 -9.83
N SER A 566 24.04 21.33 -10.83
CA SER A 566 23.96 22.50 -11.73
C SER A 566 22.94 22.27 -12.87
N ALA A 567 22.44 21.06 -13.04
CA ALA A 567 21.48 20.72 -14.07
C ALA A 567 20.20 21.54 -13.93
N SER A 568 19.67 22.00 -15.06
CA SER A 568 18.38 22.70 -15.08
C SER A 568 17.24 21.77 -14.63
N VAL A 569 17.29 20.51 -15.03
CA VAL A 569 16.30 19.47 -14.66
C VAL A 569 16.56 18.95 -13.26
N LYS A 570 15.52 18.94 -12.41
CA LYS A 570 15.63 18.33 -11.07
C LYS A 570 15.85 16.81 -11.16
N LEU A 571 16.53 16.24 -10.17
CA LEU A 571 16.77 14.78 -10.09
C LEU A 571 15.46 13.98 -10.21
N GLY A 572 14.37 14.45 -9.60
CA GLY A 572 13.05 13.79 -9.72
C GLY A 572 12.56 13.65 -11.16
N GLY A 573 12.83 14.62 -12.01
CA GLY A 573 12.55 14.52 -13.44
C GLY A 573 13.36 13.41 -14.13
N LYS A 574 14.64 13.28 -13.78
CA LYS A 574 15.50 12.21 -14.28
C LYS A 574 15.05 10.83 -13.78
N ILE A 575 14.61 10.75 -12.53
CA ILE A 575 14.03 9.52 -11.98
C ILE A 575 12.71 9.16 -12.69
N LEU A 576 11.90 10.17 -13.06
CA LEU A 576 10.66 9.94 -13.81
C LEU A 576 10.93 9.34 -15.19
N GLU A 577 12.02 9.71 -15.88
CA GLU A 577 12.37 9.14 -17.19
C GLU A 577 12.45 7.61 -17.16
N VAL A 578 12.82 7.02 -16.03
CA VAL A 578 13.01 5.57 -15.83
C VAL A 578 11.96 4.93 -14.93
N ALA A 579 10.90 5.65 -14.55
CA ALA A 579 9.80 5.11 -13.78
C ALA A 579 9.05 4.02 -14.59
N GLN A 580 8.50 3.03 -13.88
CA GLN A 580 7.82 1.89 -14.50
C GLN A 580 6.43 1.68 -13.90
N PRO A 581 5.49 1.06 -14.64
CA PRO A 581 4.19 0.67 -14.10
C PRO A 581 4.30 -0.23 -12.85
N PHE A 582 3.35 -0.08 -11.95
CA PHE A 582 3.31 -0.71 -10.63
C PHE A 582 3.64 -2.21 -10.60
N GLY A 583 3.08 -3.01 -11.53
CA GLY A 583 3.28 -4.46 -11.53
C GLY A 583 4.74 -4.90 -11.68
N ARG A 584 5.59 -4.05 -12.25
CA ARG A 584 7.01 -4.35 -12.42
C ARG A 584 7.83 -4.09 -11.15
N TYR A 585 7.34 -3.29 -10.21
CA TYR A 585 8.07 -3.02 -8.96
C TYR A 585 8.14 -4.23 -8.03
N PHE A 586 7.15 -5.12 -8.08
CA PHE A 586 7.06 -6.30 -7.23
C PHE A 586 7.56 -7.58 -7.92
N SER A 587 7.93 -7.51 -9.19
CA SER A 587 8.50 -8.64 -9.92
C SER A 587 9.98 -8.83 -9.59
N LEU A 588 10.47 -10.07 -9.74
CA LEU A 588 11.91 -10.32 -9.77
C LEU A 588 12.53 -9.62 -10.99
N LEU A 589 13.55 -8.81 -10.72
CA LEU A 589 14.29 -8.11 -11.77
C LEU A 589 15.22 -9.07 -12.47
N LYS A 590 15.25 -8.96 -13.79
CA LYS A 590 16.25 -9.62 -14.65
C LYS A 590 17.46 -8.69 -14.82
N GLU A 591 18.56 -9.24 -15.28
CA GLU A 591 19.73 -8.44 -15.65
C GLU A 591 19.34 -7.47 -16.77
N GLY A 592 19.67 -6.18 -16.59
CA GLY A 592 19.34 -5.10 -17.53
C GLY A 592 17.99 -4.43 -17.31
N ASP A 593 17.17 -4.88 -16.36
CA ASP A 593 15.92 -4.18 -16.01
C ASP A 593 16.22 -2.83 -15.34
N ALA A 594 15.35 -1.84 -15.57
CA ALA A 594 15.42 -0.53 -14.91
C ALA A 594 15.12 -0.66 -13.42
N VAL A 595 16.02 -0.14 -12.59
CA VAL A 595 15.97 -0.31 -11.13
C VAL A 595 16.01 1.00 -10.35
N THR A 596 16.40 2.12 -10.98
CA THR A 596 16.62 3.41 -10.32
C THR A 596 15.40 3.85 -9.52
N TYR A 597 14.22 3.91 -10.14
CA TYR A 597 12.99 4.32 -9.44
C TYR A 597 12.67 3.39 -8.26
N ARG A 598 12.85 2.10 -8.43
CA ARG A 598 12.63 1.08 -7.42
C ARG A 598 13.57 1.24 -6.22
N TYR A 599 14.85 1.52 -6.45
CA TYR A 599 15.81 1.81 -5.40
C TYR A 599 15.45 3.07 -4.62
N VAL A 600 15.01 4.13 -5.32
CA VAL A 600 14.54 5.37 -4.67
C VAL A 600 13.32 5.09 -3.81
N TYR A 601 12.31 4.37 -4.34
CA TYR A 601 11.13 4.00 -3.58
C TYR A 601 11.51 3.15 -2.34
N THR A 602 12.33 2.13 -2.53
CA THR A 602 12.78 1.25 -1.43
C THR A 602 13.55 2.03 -0.36
N LEU A 603 14.38 3.00 -0.75
CA LEU A 603 15.09 3.88 0.20
C LEU A 603 14.12 4.68 1.06
N LEU A 604 13.23 5.43 0.43
CA LEU A 604 12.27 6.29 1.13
C LEU A 604 11.33 5.48 2.01
N HIS A 605 10.81 4.39 1.49
CA HIS A 605 9.91 3.48 2.21
C HIS A 605 10.59 2.83 3.42
N THR A 606 11.83 2.32 3.25
CA THR A 606 12.62 1.76 4.35
C THR A 606 12.93 2.82 5.40
N TYR A 607 13.26 4.03 4.95
CA TYR A 607 13.55 5.14 5.86
C TYR A 607 12.31 5.53 6.68
N ALA A 608 11.14 5.61 6.04
CA ALA A 608 9.87 5.88 6.71
C ALA A 608 9.59 4.83 7.80
N HIS A 609 9.78 3.54 7.51
CA HIS A 609 9.58 2.46 8.47
C HIS A 609 10.56 2.51 9.66
N VAL A 610 11.83 2.79 9.41
CA VAL A 610 12.83 2.95 10.48
C VAL A 610 12.49 4.18 11.35
N LEU A 611 12.10 5.30 10.72
CA LEU A 611 11.65 6.50 11.44
C LEU A 611 10.42 6.19 12.30
N MET A 612 9.43 5.50 11.73
CA MET A 612 8.18 5.16 12.39
C MET A 612 8.41 4.31 13.65
N LYS A 613 9.29 3.31 13.58
CA LYS A 613 9.67 2.51 14.77
C LYS A 613 10.31 3.35 15.86
N ASN A 614 11.24 4.24 15.49
CA ASN A 614 11.88 5.14 16.46
C ASN A 614 10.88 6.12 17.10
N VAL A 615 9.94 6.63 16.29
CA VAL A 615 8.85 7.49 16.78
C VAL A 615 7.98 6.71 17.77
N ALA A 616 7.55 5.49 17.41
CA ALA A 616 6.73 4.65 18.28
C ALA A 616 7.39 4.36 19.62
N GLU A 617 8.68 4.02 19.62
CA GLU A 617 9.43 3.72 20.86
C GLU A 617 9.59 4.94 21.79
N LEU A 618 9.69 6.16 21.24
CA LEU A 618 9.88 7.38 22.02
C LEU A 618 8.58 8.06 22.40
N SER A 619 7.53 7.91 21.59
CA SER A 619 6.22 8.54 21.82
C SER A 619 5.24 7.66 22.57
N GLY A 620 5.49 6.34 22.62
CA GLY A 620 4.52 5.37 23.13
C GLY A 620 3.33 5.10 22.19
N LEU A 621 3.38 5.59 20.94
CA LEU A 621 2.39 5.29 19.91
C LEU A 621 2.51 3.83 19.45
N ASP A 622 1.36 3.17 19.25
CA ASP A 622 1.34 1.86 18.63
C ASP A 622 1.69 1.96 17.13
N LEU A 623 2.53 1.06 16.63
CA LEU A 623 2.87 0.99 15.22
C LEU A 623 1.65 0.77 14.32
N GLY A 624 0.61 0.07 14.80
CA GLY A 624 -0.65 -0.10 14.10
C GLY A 624 -1.49 1.17 13.99
N SER A 625 -1.17 2.20 14.80
CA SER A 625 -1.81 3.52 14.76
C SER A 625 -1.02 4.54 13.95
N MET A 626 0.02 4.11 13.23
CA MET A 626 0.84 4.96 12.37
C MET A 626 0.74 4.51 10.91
N GLY A 627 1.17 5.35 9.99
CA GLY A 627 1.24 5.05 8.56
C GLY A 627 2.26 5.92 7.84
N GLU A 628 2.60 5.54 6.61
CA GLU A 628 3.52 6.29 5.77
C GLU A 628 2.87 6.73 4.45
N TYR A 629 3.45 7.78 3.86
CA TYR A 629 3.14 8.26 2.52
C TYR A 629 4.45 8.67 1.82
N VAL A 630 4.69 8.15 0.60
CA VAL A 630 5.99 8.28 -0.08
C VAL A 630 5.85 9.04 -1.38
N PHE A 631 6.73 10.01 -1.61
CA PHE A 631 6.82 10.86 -2.81
C PHE A 631 8.16 10.64 -3.51
N PRO A 632 8.29 9.60 -4.35
CA PRO A 632 9.59 9.18 -4.89
C PRO A 632 10.29 10.23 -5.75
N LEU A 633 9.54 10.98 -6.57
CA LEU A 633 10.12 12.00 -7.44
C LEU A 633 10.62 13.24 -6.68
N ASP A 634 10.02 13.53 -5.54
CA ASP A 634 10.41 14.64 -4.68
C ASP A 634 11.39 14.20 -3.58
N LEU A 635 11.81 12.93 -3.59
CA LEU A 635 12.69 12.30 -2.61
C LEU A 635 12.21 12.50 -1.17
N ALA A 636 10.89 12.47 -0.98
CA ALA A 636 10.25 12.80 0.28
C ALA A 636 9.33 11.68 0.77
N PHE A 637 9.09 11.68 2.06
CA PHE A 637 8.10 10.82 2.69
C PHE A 637 7.48 11.50 3.90
N VAL A 638 6.30 11.01 4.28
CA VAL A 638 5.55 11.44 5.45
C VAL A 638 5.30 10.23 6.33
N VAL A 639 5.52 10.40 7.63
CA VAL A 639 5.09 9.46 8.67
C VAL A 639 4.00 10.14 9.47
N TYR A 640 2.81 9.55 9.51
CA TYR A 640 1.65 10.15 10.16
C TYR A 640 1.03 9.23 11.20
N ARG A 641 0.32 9.84 12.15
CA ARG A 641 -0.49 9.13 13.12
C ARG A 641 -1.86 8.84 12.51
N ASN A 642 -2.25 7.58 12.53
CA ASN A 642 -3.51 7.10 11.98
C ASN A 642 -4.49 6.82 13.13
N GLY A 643 -5.34 7.79 13.49
CA GLY A 643 -6.40 7.54 14.45
C GLY A 643 -6.71 8.68 15.43
N THR A 644 -7.95 8.65 15.90
CA THR A 644 -8.53 9.55 16.90
C THR A 644 -8.39 9.02 18.34
N THR A 645 -7.59 7.99 18.56
CA THR A 645 -7.37 7.44 19.90
C THR A 645 -6.68 8.47 20.78
N MET A 646 -7.17 8.62 22.01
CA MET A 646 -6.53 9.43 23.05
C MET A 646 -5.21 8.79 23.54
N ASP A 647 -4.31 8.46 22.63
CA ASP A 647 -2.98 8.03 23.03
C ASP A 647 -2.25 9.21 23.64
N LEU A 648 -1.49 8.95 24.71
CA LEU A 648 -0.78 9.95 25.50
C LEU A 648 0.34 10.68 24.74
N GLY A 649 0.69 10.24 23.52
CA GLY A 649 1.73 10.82 22.68
C GLY A 649 1.18 11.46 21.40
N ASN A 650 1.73 12.62 21.02
CA ASN A 650 1.56 13.20 19.70
C ASN A 650 2.92 13.54 19.08
N LEU A 651 2.96 13.70 17.76
CA LEU A 651 4.20 13.97 17.05
C LEU A 651 4.77 15.36 17.38
N SER A 652 3.92 16.33 17.67
CA SER A 652 4.32 17.65 18.14
C SER A 652 5.01 17.61 19.49
N SER A 653 4.51 16.82 20.44
CA SER A 653 5.14 16.62 21.73
C SER A 653 6.46 15.90 21.62
N LEU A 654 6.53 14.85 20.81
CA LEU A 654 7.78 14.15 20.51
C LEU A 654 8.82 15.13 19.96
N TRP A 655 8.42 15.95 18.99
CA TRP A 655 9.32 16.94 18.43
C TRP A 655 9.82 17.94 19.48
N ARG A 656 8.94 18.52 20.27
CA ARG A 656 9.30 19.49 21.31
C ARG A 656 10.28 18.96 22.36
N ASN A 657 10.08 17.73 22.76
CA ASN A 657 10.77 17.15 23.91
C ASN A 657 11.99 16.30 23.53
N GLU A 658 11.98 15.66 22.36
CA GLU A 658 12.91 14.58 22.02
C GLU A 658 13.50 14.70 20.60
N ASN A 659 13.43 15.90 19.95
CA ASN A 659 13.79 16.07 18.54
C ASN A 659 15.20 15.54 18.20
N ASN A 660 16.22 15.97 18.92
CA ASN A 660 17.60 15.55 18.67
C ASN A 660 17.84 14.09 19.09
N ARG A 661 17.10 13.59 20.06
CA ARG A 661 17.21 12.22 20.52
C ARG A 661 16.69 11.22 19.49
N PHE A 662 15.53 11.45 18.90
CA PHE A 662 15.03 10.54 17.87
C PHE A 662 15.84 10.62 16.57
N LEU A 663 16.37 11.79 16.20
CA LEU A 663 17.27 11.92 15.05
C LEU A 663 18.62 11.22 15.30
N SER A 664 19.24 11.42 16.48
CA SER A 664 20.49 10.73 16.80
C SER A 664 20.33 9.23 16.84
N ARG A 665 19.17 8.73 17.30
CA ARG A 665 18.86 7.31 17.36
C ARG A 665 18.79 6.65 15.97
N LEU A 666 18.37 7.39 14.93
CA LEU A 666 18.41 6.90 13.55
C LEU A 666 19.84 6.59 13.07
N LEU A 667 20.86 7.20 13.67
CA LEU A 667 22.28 6.93 13.39
C LEU A 667 22.82 5.74 14.18
N GLU A 668 22.14 5.32 15.24
CA GLU A 668 22.59 4.23 16.08
C GLU A 668 22.50 2.88 15.36
N VAL A 669 23.51 2.04 15.58
CA VAL A 669 23.55 0.67 15.03
C VAL A 669 22.35 -0.16 15.53
N SER A 670 21.85 0.13 16.73
CA SER A 670 20.69 -0.53 17.35
C SER A 670 19.42 -0.40 16.50
N SER A 671 19.17 0.78 15.92
CA SER A 671 18.00 1.05 15.07
C SER A 671 18.00 0.25 13.76
N HIS A 672 19.14 -0.30 13.36
CA HIS A 672 19.32 -1.06 12.14
C HIS A 672 19.62 -2.56 12.37
N ARG A 673 19.63 -3.02 13.62
CA ARG A 673 19.84 -4.43 13.95
C ARG A 673 18.57 -5.26 13.72
N CYS A 674 18.79 -6.54 13.47
CA CYS A 674 17.73 -7.55 13.43
C CYS A 674 18.14 -8.75 14.28
N ASN A 675 17.26 -9.19 15.17
CA ASN A 675 17.49 -10.34 16.02
C ASN A 675 17.45 -11.66 15.23
N SER A 676 16.78 -11.69 14.07
CA SER A 676 16.74 -12.83 13.15
C SER A 676 18.04 -13.02 12.32
N GLY A 677 19.02 -12.12 12.45
CA GLY A 677 20.36 -12.24 11.87
C GLY A 677 20.39 -12.59 10.39
N ARG A 678 21.16 -13.63 10.02
CA ARG A 678 21.34 -14.07 8.62
C ARG A 678 20.06 -14.47 7.93
N LEU A 679 19.06 -15.01 8.64
CA LEU A 679 17.77 -15.38 8.04
C LEU A 679 17.05 -14.17 7.46
N CYS A 680 17.05 -13.04 8.17
CA CYS A 680 16.50 -11.80 7.67
C CYS A 680 17.31 -11.25 6.48
N GLU A 681 18.65 -11.32 6.55
CA GLU A 681 19.51 -10.84 5.46
C GLU A 681 19.31 -11.64 4.18
N THR A 682 19.21 -12.97 4.26
CA THR A 682 18.91 -13.81 3.08
C THR A 682 17.51 -13.59 2.53
N ALA A 683 16.57 -13.08 3.36
CA ALA A 683 15.24 -12.68 2.96
C ALA A 683 15.13 -11.23 2.43
N GLY A 684 16.27 -10.57 2.13
CA GLY A 684 16.32 -9.21 1.59
C GLY A 684 16.44 -8.11 2.64
N GLY A 685 16.70 -8.45 3.90
CA GLY A 685 16.93 -7.48 4.97
C GLY A 685 15.67 -6.82 5.54
N ALA A 686 14.51 -7.44 5.38
CA ALA A 686 13.24 -6.99 5.95
C ALA A 686 12.49 -8.17 6.60
N CYS A 687 12.08 -8.02 7.85
CA CYS A 687 11.25 -8.99 8.57
C CYS A 687 10.49 -8.32 9.72
N PRO A 688 9.52 -8.99 10.36
CA PRO A 688 8.75 -8.44 11.47
C PRO A 688 9.61 -7.97 12.67
N ASP A 689 10.76 -8.63 12.92
CA ASP A 689 11.66 -8.27 14.02
C ASP A 689 12.45 -6.97 13.76
N CYS A 690 12.52 -6.51 12.51
CA CYS A 690 13.29 -5.31 12.17
C CYS A 690 12.45 -4.14 11.64
N ILE A 691 12.06 -4.13 10.37
CA ILE A 691 11.44 -2.97 9.72
C ILE A 691 10.02 -3.17 9.22
N MET A 692 9.49 -4.39 9.21
CA MET A 692 8.08 -4.59 8.88
C MET A 692 7.18 -4.04 9.99
N ILE A 693 6.08 -3.45 9.58
CA ILE A 693 5.03 -2.88 10.44
C ILE A 693 3.71 -3.61 10.16
N PRO A 694 2.65 -3.41 10.97
CA PRO A 694 1.35 -3.96 10.64
C PRO A 694 0.92 -3.59 9.21
N GLU A 695 0.43 -4.55 8.43
CA GLU A 695 0.09 -4.35 7.02
C GLU A 695 -0.95 -3.24 6.79
N THR A 696 -1.79 -2.97 7.79
CA THR A 696 -2.75 -1.86 7.79
C THR A 696 -2.09 -0.48 7.81
N SER A 697 -0.82 -0.42 8.23
CA SER A 697 -0.04 0.81 8.36
C SER A 697 0.88 1.06 7.16
N CYS A 698 1.11 0.05 6.31
CA CYS A 698 1.99 0.13 5.15
C CYS A 698 1.21 0.10 3.83
N VAL A 699 1.37 1.14 3.02
CA VAL A 699 0.72 1.26 1.70
C VAL A 699 1.18 0.16 0.74
N ALA A 700 2.45 -0.22 0.80
CA ALA A 700 3.05 -1.26 -0.03
C ALA A 700 2.99 -2.66 0.59
N GLN A 701 2.22 -2.87 1.67
CA GLN A 701 2.08 -4.16 2.35
C GLN A 701 3.42 -4.81 2.71
N ASN A 702 4.33 -4.02 3.24
CA ASN A 702 5.70 -4.42 3.60
C ASN A 702 6.56 -4.95 2.42
N GLN A 703 6.16 -4.71 1.18
CA GLN A 703 7.00 -4.97 0.01
C GLN A 703 7.93 -3.79 -0.26
N LEU A 704 8.97 -3.98 -1.07
CA LEU A 704 9.97 -2.95 -1.38
C LEU A 704 10.63 -2.37 -0.11
N LEU A 705 11.02 -3.23 0.81
CA LEU A 705 11.74 -2.90 2.02
C LEU A 705 13.09 -3.61 2.07
N SER A 706 14.14 -2.90 2.44
CA SER A 706 15.45 -3.50 2.70
C SER A 706 16.30 -2.60 3.58
N ARG A 707 16.74 -3.09 4.74
CA ARG A 707 17.68 -2.35 5.58
C ARG A 707 19.02 -2.07 4.90
N ALA A 708 19.37 -2.88 3.90
CA ALA A 708 20.62 -2.72 3.17
C ALA A 708 20.70 -1.37 2.41
N VAL A 709 19.57 -0.83 1.95
CA VAL A 709 19.56 0.48 1.29
C VAL A 709 19.96 1.62 2.23
N LEU A 710 19.76 1.48 3.55
CA LEU A 710 20.18 2.47 4.54
C LEU A 710 21.58 2.21 5.09
N LYS A 711 21.87 0.98 5.54
CA LYS A 711 23.08 0.64 6.27
C LYS A 711 24.15 -0.12 5.45
N GLY A 712 23.83 -0.45 4.19
CA GLY A 712 24.64 -1.38 3.39
C GLY A 712 24.42 -2.85 3.75
N GLY A 713 24.63 -3.72 2.76
CA GLY A 713 24.40 -5.16 2.94
C GLY A 713 24.04 -5.88 1.66
N PRO A 714 23.45 -7.08 1.74
CA PRO A 714 22.95 -7.78 0.56
C PRO A 714 21.83 -6.97 -0.11
N PRO A 715 21.71 -7.02 -1.44
CA PRO A 715 20.69 -6.26 -2.16
C PRO A 715 19.29 -6.68 -1.75
N PRO A 716 18.27 -5.84 -2.04
CA PRO A 716 16.86 -6.21 -1.89
C PRO A 716 16.58 -7.59 -2.55
N ARG A 717 15.66 -8.36 -1.95
CA ARG A 717 15.34 -9.72 -2.41
C ARG A 717 14.99 -9.80 -3.89
N GLU A 718 14.32 -8.76 -4.37
CA GLU A 718 13.82 -8.67 -5.73
C GLU A 718 14.94 -8.34 -6.75
N ASP A 719 16.09 -7.86 -6.29
CA ASP A 719 17.18 -7.46 -7.16
C ASP A 719 18.12 -8.63 -7.49
N ALA A 720 17.84 -9.28 -8.61
CA ALA A 720 18.70 -10.33 -9.13
C ALA A 720 20.00 -9.80 -9.77
N THR A 721 20.06 -8.49 -10.13
CA THR A 721 21.21 -7.91 -10.85
C THR A 721 22.44 -7.76 -9.97
N HIS A 722 22.24 -7.53 -8.67
CA HIS A 722 23.29 -7.40 -7.66
C HIS A 722 23.40 -8.64 -6.76
N LYS A 723 22.78 -9.75 -7.13
CA LYS A 723 22.79 -10.98 -6.33
C LYS A 723 24.23 -11.42 -5.98
N GLY A 724 24.47 -11.64 -4.69
CA GLY A 724 25.79 -12.04 -4.18
C GLY A 724 26.79 -10.91 -4.00
N LYS A 725 26.44 -9.67 -4.35
CA LYS A 725 27.26 -8.48 -4.10
C LYS A 725 26.73 -7.73 -2.88
N ARG A 726 27.59 -7.00 -2.19
CA ARG A 726 27.19 -6.05 -1.15
C ARG A 726 26.87 -4.71 -1.83
N ILE A 727 25.72 -4.13 -1.55
CA ILE A 727 25.41 -2.74 -1.94
C ILE A 727 25.80 -1.79 -0.80
N PRO A 728 26.30 -0.56 -1.11
CA PRO A 728 26.53 0.47 -0.10
C PRO A 728 25.19 1.00 0.43
N GLY A 729 25.16 1.32 1.73
CA GLY A 729 24.01 1.97 2.35
C GLY A 729 24.00 3.48 2.11
N PHE A 730 22.82 4.08 2.08
CA PHE A 730 22.66 5.52 1.94
C PHE A 730 23.42 6.28 3.04
N LEU A 731 23.28 5.87 4.31
CA LEU A 731 23.97 6.48 5.45
C LEU A 731 25.50 6.30 5.40
N GLU A 732 26.00 5.24 4.77
CA GLU A 732 27.44 5.08 4.52
C GLU A 732 27.96 6.13 3.53
N VAL A 733 27.20 6.39 2.46
CA VAL A 733 27.58 7.40 1.44
C VAL A 733 27.46 8.83 2.02
N VAL A 734 26.46 9.12 2.82
CA VAL A 734 26.34 10.39 3.55
C VAL A 734 27.60 10.63 4.41
N ASN A 735 28.00 9.66 5.20
CA ASN A 735 29.12 9.79 6.11
C ASN A 735 30.48 9.87 5.38
N ALA A 736 30.65 9.15 4.28
CA ALA A 736 31.85 9.26 3.46
C ALA A 736 32.00 10.65 2.79
N GLY A 737 30.92 11.29 2.39
CA GLY A 737 30.91 12.63 1.83
C GLY A 737 31.11 13.77 2.86
N ASN A 738 30.97 13.49 4.15
CA ASN A 738 31.17 14.46 5.22
C ASN A 738 32.64 14.50 5.77
N THR A 739 33.51 13.60 5.29
CA THR A 739 34.91 13.51 5.70
C THR A 739 35.86 14.27 4.75
N HIS A 740 35.35 14.88 3.71
CA HIS A 740 36.03 15.79 2.81
C HIS A 740 35.42 17.19 2.91
#